data_d13200860c994b2419fae305a3f03db9
#
_entry.id   d13200860c994b2419fae305a3f03db9
#
_cell.length_a   1.000
_cell.length_b   1.000
_cell.length_c   1.000
_cell.angle_alpha   90.00
_cell.angle_beta   90.00
_cell.angle_gamma   90.00
#
_symmetry.space_group_name_H-M   'P 1'
#
loop_
_entity.id
_entity.type
_entity.pdbx_description
1 polymer ?
#
loop_
_entity_poly.entity_id
_entity_poly.type
_entity_poly.pdbx_seq_one_letter_code
_entity_poly.pdbx_strand_id
1 'polypeptide(L)'
;MSLRFHGTIPGTTLLSILLLFGARHTLDATGYRNFSLPCLAPLLEELDTEKPATVALSFLHGPWRTPTAREGLGAVSFPITTTSQQAQRWFNQGIALLHNQANAEAERSFRQALLLDPLHPMIFWGLAMANEQRPGRAELFARNAVQRISNSTSGREKKWIKVLSDFYNLRASARPNSPRSTPKPDRGEQAYRLRIRNLENLALSDPSDVEAKALLLRQLVLDLHRSGIKLTSHLSVDHLAADIHRLAPLHPASHYRIFLWLTENPEQARFHSPASTSAAPGISSSWRFAAEGWRASGAQHESIHLLEVALRTHHQEIQSHLRMPGEVAGLTASYTALGENLIAMGRLDEARRIADTILRFPRTLSAEGPSEEASTLTLLGRRLLSRVEIHAGKMQRVIDLFTEDSRFQPASSSPREIAQAAYWSGMALCALNRPNDAESHAQTLEALSNKDRTPEIIGKWVRGLRYFQELSRGKKLSECLFPPHFPAKPHAEAWQKNANPEMALKVARDTLQQNPRGLFSTALYCKTNFQNGNLVAASQAFDRTFRQNVLRADKSMQTFPDLDRLATALSLPGKWSLPPEKLSPELLPENPAILGPATWTPPAAPGWTLKDRAGRSVSLLNYSGKPLLLNFFLGVNCPFCLTQIENFRTVLPDFRKAGIEMVSISIDDVEAISQRMGGPGQKKPEAQKTFPFKVLADPQFSAFKNYGVFDQFE
;
A
#
# COMPACT_ATOMS: atom_id res chain seq x y z
N MET A 1 28.84 6.89 6.23
CA MET A 1 29.89 6.89 5.17
C MET A 1 29.15 6.91 3.84
N SER A 2 29.11 8.09 3.22
CA SER A 2 28.26 8.35 2.03
C SER A 2 28.95 7.79 0.79
N LEU A 3 28.41 6.75 0.19
CA LEU A 3 28.76 6.37 -1.17
C LEU A 3 28.10 7.38 -2.12
N ARG A 4 28.86 8.42 -2.50
CA ARG A 4 28.48 9.33 -3.58
C ARG A 4 28.72 8.60 -4.91
N PHE A 5 27.65 8.16 -5.53
CA PHE A 5 27.68 7.86 -6.95
C PHE A 5 27.68 9.18 -7.73
N HIS A 6 28.84 9.58 -8.22
CA HIS A 6 28.94 10.62 -9.24
C HIS A 6 28.87 9.97 -10.61
N GLY A 7 27.71 10.07 -11.20
CA GLY A 7 27.45 9.68 -12.58
C GLY A 7 26.00 9.99 -12.88
N THR A 8 25.76 11.21 -13.39
CA THR A 8 24.48 11.59 -13.98
C THR A 8 24.21 10.72 -15.20
N ILE A 9 23.35 9.74 -15.03
CA ILE A 9 22.75 9.02 -16.16
C ILE A 9 21.34 9.59 -16.33
N PRO A 10 21.02 10.21 -17.47
CA PRO A 10 19.70 10.84 -17.68
C PRO A 10 18.58 9.80 -17.62
N GLY A 11 17.36 10.22 -17.18
CA GLY A 11 16.15 9.42 -16.97
C GLY A 11 15.54 8.66 -18.16
N THR A 12 16.37 8.26 -19.09
CA THR A 12 16.09 7.36 -20.21
C THR A 12 16.57 5.93 -19.97
N THR A 13 17.16 5.62 -18.81
CA THR A 13 18.01 4.44 -18.65
C THR A 13 17.26 3.15 -18.30
N LEU A 14 16.07 3.20 -17.65
CA LEU A 14 15.28 1.97 -17.49
C LEU A 14 14.52 1.63 -18.81
N LEU A 15 14.05 2.63 -19.51
CA LEU A 15 13.59 2.47 -20.88
C LEU A 15 14.77 2.05 -21.79
N SER A 16 15.98 2.50 -21.48
CA SER A 16 17.21 2.17 -22.19
C SER A 16 17.73 0.76 -21.84
N ILE A 17 17.52 0.23 -20.66
CA ILE A 17 17.91 -1.15 -20.33
C ILE A 17 16.97 -2.12 -21.08
N LEU A 18 15.69 -1.86 -21.16
CA LEU A 18 14.74 -2.61 -21.98
C LEU A 18 14.86 -2.29 -23.49
N LEU A 19 15.21 -1.06 -23.86
CA LEU A 19 15.47 -0.66 -25.26
C LEU A 19 16.88 -1.03 -25.73
N LEU A 20 17.85 -1.25 -24.85
CA LEU A 20 19.17 -1.74 -25.22
C LEU A 20 19.20 -3.24 -25.49
N PHE A 21 18.23 -4.00 -25.01
CA PHE A 21 18.00 -5.37 -25.48
C PHE A 21 17.40 -5.41 -26.90
N GLY A 22 16.86 -4.32 -27.43
CA GLY A 22 16.21 -4.33 -28.72
C GLY A 22 16.47 -3.16 -29.67
N ALA A 23 17.05 -2.05 -29.26
CA ALA A 23 16.88 -0.78 -29.98
C ALA A 23 18.09 -0.20 -30.70
N ARG A 24 19.18 -0.92 -30.85
CA ARG A 24 20.27 -0.53 -31.80
C ARG A 24 20.57 -1.52 -32.91
N HIS A 25 19.90 -2.64 -32.91
CA HIS A 25 19.77 -3.44 -34.11
C HIS A 25 18.29 -3.45 -34.42
N THR A 26 17.92 -3.17 -35.66
CA THR A 26 16.59 -3.34 -36.24
C THR A 26 15.89 -4.46 -35.49
N LEU A 27 14.86 -4.10 -34.68
CA LEU A 27 14.00 -5.05 -33.97
C LEU A 27 13.31 -5.90 -35.02
N ASP A 28 14.01 -6.93 -35.47
CA ASP A 28 13.48 -7.99 -36.27
C ASP A 28 12.55 -8.80 -35.32
N ALA A 29 11.35 -9.12 -35.79
CA ALA A 29 10.39 -9.96 -35.06
C ALA A 29 11.01 -11.30 -34.59
N THR A 30 12.16 -11.71 -35.17
CA THR A 30 12.96 -12.87 -34.78
C THR A 30 13.74 -12.67 -33.44
N GLY A 31 14.06 -11.44 -33.07
CA GLY A 31 14.76 -11.14 -31.79
C GLY A 31 13.93 -11.46 -30.53
N TYR A 32 12.61 -11.38 -30.64
CA TYR A 32 11.69 -11.76 -29.56
C TYR A 32 11.50 -13.28 -29.43
N ARG A 33 11.82 -14.07 -30.45
CA ARG A 33 11.73 -15.55 -30.37
C ARG A 33 12.74 -16.17 -29.39
N ASN A 34 13.80 -15.47 -29.05
CA ASN A 34 14.83 -15.96 -28.13
C ASN A 34 14.56 -15.60 -26.65
N PHE A 35 13.58 -14.75 -26.37
CA PHE A 35 13.03 -14.57 -25.03
C PHE A 35 11.85 -15.53 -24.89
N SER A 36 12.02 -16.57 -24.09
CA SER A 36 10.93 -17.51 -23.78
C SER A 36 9.89 -16.82 -22.89
N LEU A 37 9.01 -16.06 -23.52
CA LEU A 37 7.74 -15.60 -22.95
C LEU A 37 6.62 -16.45 -23.56
N PRO A 38 6.46 -17.73 -23.13
CA PRO A 38 5.54 -18.66 -23.78
C PRO A 38 4.10 -18.16 -23.81
N CYS A 39 3.72 -17.35 -22.82
CA CYS A 39 2.38 -16.74 -22.74
C CYS A 39 2.19 -15.54 -23.67
N LEU A 40 3.28 -14.87 -24.08
CA LEU A 40 3.21 -13.71 -24.97
C LEU A 40 3.51 -14.07 -26.42
N ALA A 41 4.12 -15.23 -26.70
CA ALA A 41 4.42 -15.66 -28.06
C ALA A 41 3.18 -15.63 -28.97
N PRO A 42 2.02 -16.20 -28.60
CA PRO A 42 0.80 -16.09 -29.40
C PRO A 42 0.29 -14.65 -29.53
N LEU A 43 0.53 -13.80 -28.52
CA LEU A 43 0.16 -12.39 -28.55
C LEU A 43 1.00 -11.56 -29.51
N LEU A 44 2.27 -11.93 -29.67
CA LEU A 44 3.22 -11.26 -30.57
C LEU A 44 3.05 -11.69 -32.02
N GLU A 45 2.62 -12.93 -32.26
CA GLU A 45 2.37 -13.46 -33.61
C GLU A 45 1.08 -12.92 -34.25
N GLU A 46 0.04 -12.61 -33.44
CA GLU A 46 -1.24 -12.09 -33.91
C GLU A 46 -1.35 -10.56 -33.93
N LEU A 47 -0.43 -9.85 -33.24
CA LEU A 47 -0.45 -8.39 -33.24
C LEU A 47 0.10 -7.86 -34.56
N ASP A 48 -0.83 -7.48 -35.44
CA ASP A 48 -0.52 -6.75 -36.64
C ASP A 48 0.30 -5.48 -36.29
N THR A 49 1.40 -5.43 -36.86
CA THR A 49 2.57 -4.56 -37.03
C THR A 49 2.64 -3.17 -36.38
N GLU A 50 1.58 -2.56 -35.85
CA GLU A 50 1.73 -1.15 -35.41
C GLU A 50 2.19 -0.91 -33.99
N LYS A 51 2.00 -1.82 -32.99
CA LYS A 51 2.50 -1.62 -31.60
C LYS A 51 2.65 -2.90 -30.75
N PRO A 52 3.40 -3.94 -31.13
CA PRO A 52 3.60 -5.14 -30.29
C PRO A 52 4.34 -4.80 -28.96
N ALA A 53 5.26 -3.85 -29.00
CA ALA A 53 6.02 -3.41 -27.83
C ALA A 53 5.15 -2.87 -26.69
N THR A 54 3.99 -2.31 -26.99
CA THR A 54 3.13 -1.66 -25.97
C THR A 54 2.43 -2.68 -25.06
N VAL A 55 2.02 -3.83 -25.59
CA VAL A 55 1.36 -4.89 -24.81
C VAL A 55 2.38 -5.62 -23.94
N ALA A 56 3.53 -5.99 -24.51
CA ALA A 56 4.64 -6.60 -23.78
C ALA A 56 5.10 -5.70 -22.62
N LEU A 57 5.30 -4.40 -22.85
CA LEU A 57 5.65 -3.44 -21.82
C LEU A 57 4.60 -3.35 -20.70
N SER A 58 3.31 -3.56 -21.01
CA SER A 58 2.26 -3.56 -19.98
C SER A 58 2.37 -4.75 -19.05
N PHE A 59 2.89 -5.88 -19.49
CA PHE A 59 3.18 -7.02 -18.61
C PHE A 59 4.44 -6.78 -17.79
N LEU A 60 5.49 -6.18 -18.36
CA LEU A 60 6.72 -5.83 -17.64
C LEU A 60 6.49 -4.85 -16.49
N HIS A 61 5.54 -3.92 -16.61
CA HIS A 61 5.17 -2.97 -15.56
C HIS A 61 4.18 -3.52 -14.52
N GLY A 62 3.85 -4.80 -14.57
CA GLY A 62 2.91 -5.46 -13.66
C GLY A 62 3.59 -6.04 -12.42
N PRO A 63 2.79 -6.71 -11.59
CA PRO A 63 3.30 -7.41 -10.42
C PRO A 63 4.10 -8.64 -10.84
N TRP A 64 5.30 -8.75 -10.32
CA TRP A 64 6.22 -9.86 -10.50
C TRP A 64 5.80 -11.06 -9.66
N ARG A 65 6.38 -12.23 -9.95
CA ARG A 65 6.22 -13.51 -9.24
C ARG A 65 4.93 -14.26 -9.53
N THR A 66 5.05 -15.56 -9.50
CA THR A 66 3.96 -16.51 -9.66
C THR A 66 2.93 -16.35 -8.54
N PRO A 67 1.62 -16.38 -8.86
CA PRO A 67 0.59 -16.40 -7.83
C PRO A 67 0.60 -17.73 -7.08
N THR A 68 0.12 -17.69 -5.85
CA THR A 68 -0.15 -18.89 -5.04
C THR A 68 -1.65 -19.12 -4.95
N ALA A 69 -2.06 -20.37 -4.98
CA ALA A 69 -3.43 -20.73 -4.67
C ALA A 69 -3.73 -20.37 -3.21
N ARG A 70 -4.85 -19.71 -2.98
CA ARG A 70 -5.26 -19.21 -1.66
C ARG A 70 -6.62 -19.74 -1.29
N GLU A 71 -6.78 -20.01 -0.01
CA GLU A 71 -8.07 -20.34 0.59
C GLU A 71 -8.61 -19.15 1.40
N GLY A 72 -9.89 -19.21 1.75
CA GLY A 72 -10.52 -18.19 2.59
C GLY A 72 -10.66 -16.81 1.92
N LEU A 73 -10.73 -16.75 0.59
CA LEU A 73 -10.96 -15.52 -0.18
C LEU A 73 -12.43 -15.18 -0.41
N GLY A 74 -13.32 -16.06 0.02
CA GLY A 74 -14.75 -16.02 -0.29
C GLY A 74 -15.12 -16.95 -1.45
N ALA A 75 -16.42 -17.25 -1.57
CA ALA A 75 -16.96 -18.12 -2.60
C ALA A 75 -17.36 -17.28 -3.83
N VAL A 76 -16.57 -17.40 -4.90
CA VAL A 76 -16.79 -16.74 -6.19
C VAL A 76 -16.98 -17.77 -7.27
N SER A 77 -17.99 -17.59 -8.10
CA SER A 77 -18.27 -18.39 -9.28
C SER A 77 -18.55 -17.48 -10.48
N PHE A 78 -17.54 -17.29 -11.30
CA PHE A 78 -17.68 -16.52 -12.56
C PHE A 78 -17.25 -17.39 -13.74
N PRO A 79 -18.18 -18.18 -14.31
CA PRO A 79 -17.84 -19.08 -15.40
C PRO A 79 -17.43 -18.31 -16.66
N ILE A 80 -16.35 -18.78 -17.30
CA ILE A 80 -15.85 -18.31 -18.59
C ILE A 80 -15.74 -19.49 -19.57
N THR A 81 -15.73 -19.23 -20.88
CA THR A 81 -15.71 -20.27 -21.92
C THR A 81 -14.33 -20.90 -22.14
N THR A 82 -13.60 -21.18 -21.06
CA THR A 82 -12.32 -21.88 -21.10
C THR A 82 -12.49 -23.39 -20.98
N THR A 83 -11.66 -24.15 -21.70
CA THR A 83 -11.57 -25.61 -21.55
C THR A 83 -10.65 -26.01 -20.41
N SER A 84 -9.83 -25.10 -19.89
CA SER A 84 -8.90 -25.34 -18.79
C SER A 84 -9.56 -25.10 -17.45
N GLN A 85 -9.83 -26.17 -16.69
CA GLN A 85 -10.32 -26.05 -15.32
C GLN A 85 -9.37 -25.26 -14.40
N GLN A 86 -8.07 -25.33 -14.65
CA GLN A 86 -7.09 -24.56 -13.90
C GLN A 86 -7.17 -23.08 -14.23
N ALA A 87 -7.33 -22.70 -15.52
CA ALA A 87 -7.56 -21.31 -15.91
C ALA A 87 -8.83 -20.74 -15.25
N GLN A 88 -9.92 -21.52 -15.21
CA GLN A 88 -11.14 -21.11 -14.52
C GLN A 88 -10.93 -20.89 -13.01
N ARG A 89 -10.17 -21.75 -12.33
CA ARG A 89 -9.85 -21.57 -10.89
C ARG A 89 -9.05 -20.30 -10.64
N TRP A 90 -8.01 -20.06 -11.45
CA TRP A 90 -7.21 -18.84 -11.33
C TRP A 90 -8.02 -17.58 -11.66
N PHE A 91 -8.93 -17.66 -12.63
CA PHE A 91 -9.84 -16.57 -12.96
C PHE A 91 -10.76 -16.24 -11.77
N ASN A 92 -11.40 -17.26 -11.17
CA ASN A 92 -12.24 -17.08 -9.98
C ASN A 92 -11.47 -16.51 -8.78
N GLN A 93 -10.22 -16.97 -8.55
CA GLN A 93 -9.36 -16.36 -7.54
C GLN A 93 -9.08 -14.89 -7.84
N GLY A 94 -8.82 -14.54 -9.09
CA GLY A 94 -8.64 -13.16 -9.52
C GLY A 94 -9.86 -12.28 -9.21
N ILE A 95 -11.08 -12.78 -9.46
CA ILE A 95 -12.33 -12.08 -9.15
C ILE A 95 -12.51 -11.91 -7.62
N ALA A 96 -12.26 -12.96 -6.84
CA ALA A 96 -12.34 -12.88 -5.38
C ALA A 96 -11.37 -11.81 -4.82
N LEU A 97 -10.16 -11.77 -5.36
CA LEU A 97 -9.14 -10.78 -4.98
C LEU A 97 -9.51 -9.35 -5.43
N LEU A 98 -10.18 -9.18 -6.59
CA LEU A 98 -10.72 -7.88 -7.01
C LEU A 98 -11.76 -7.35 -6.02
N HIS A 99 -12.69 -8.18 -5.58
CA HIS A 99 -13.67 -7.80 -4.57
C HIS A 99 -12.97 -7.41 -3.25
N ASN A 100 -11.92 -8.10 -2.86
CA ASN A 100 -11.14 -7.80 -1.68
C ASN A 100 -10.12 -6.66 -1.86
N GLN A 101 -10.17 -5.93 -2.98
CA GLN A 101 -9.27 -4.80 -3.32
C GLN A 101 -7.77 -5.15 -3.38
N ALA A 102 -7.44 -6.43 -3.53
CA ALA A 102 -6.08 -6.94 -3.69
C ALA A 102 -5.68 -6.99 -5.18
N ASN A 103 -5.68 -5.84 -5.84
CA ASN A 103 -5.59 -5.72 -7.30
C ASN A 103 -4.30 -6.34 -7.88
N ALA A 104 -3.15 -6.19 -7.22
CA ALA A 104 -1.89 -6.78 -7.69
C ALA A 104 -1.95 -8.31 -7.67
N GLU A 105 -2.57 -8.89 -6.62
CA GLU A 105 -2.75 -10.34 -6.50
C GLU A 105 -3.79 -10.86 -7.51
N ALA A 106 -4.84 -10.07 -7.75
CA ALA A 106 -5.81 -10.36 -8.79
C ALA A 106 -5.14 -10.41 -10.17
N GLU A 107 -4.28 -9.43 -10.48
CA GLU A 107 -3.52 -9.41 -11.73
C GLU A 107 -2.62 -10.65 -11.86
N ARG A 108 -1.89 -11.05 -10.79
CA ARG A 108 -1.09 -12.29 -10.80
C ARG A 108 -1.95 -13.52 -11.11
N SER A 109 -3.12 -13.62 -10.50
CA SER A 109 -4.04 -14.74 -10.74
C SER A 109 -4.55 -14.76 -12.18
N PHE A 110 -4.89 -13.61 -12.75
CA PHE A 110 -5.29 -13.51 -14.17
C PHE A 110 -4.12 -13.80 -15.12
N ARG A 111 -2.89 -13.40 -14.82
CA ARG A 111 -1.71 -13.76 -15.58
C ARG A 111 -1.50 -15.28 -15.58
N GLN A 112 -1.69 -15.94 -14.44
CA GLN A 112 -1.61 -17.41 -14.36
C GLN A 112 -2.71 -18.08 -15.21
N ALA A 113 -3.93 -17.53 -15.19
CA ALA A 113 -5.00 -18.00 -16.07
C ALA A 113 -4.61 -17.81 -17.55
N LEU A 114 -3.95 -16.69 -17.90
CA LEU A 114 -3.49 -16.39 -19.26
C LEU A 114 -2.43 -17.37 -19.74
N LEU A 115 -1.53 -17.86 -18.88
CA LEU A 115 -0.57 -18.92 -19.24
C LEU A 115 -1.26 -20.22 -19.64
N LEU A 116 -2.44 -20.48 -19.10
CA LEU A 116 -3.19 -21.73 -19.34
C LEU A 116 -4.20 -21.59 -20.48
N ASP A 117 -4.60 -20.36 -20.81
CA ASP A 117 -5.48 -20.03 -21.94
C ASP A 117 -5.14 -18.62 -22.49
N PRO A 118 -4.10 -18.53 -23.35
CA PRO A 118 -3.47 -17.25 -23.72
C PRO A 118 -4.34 -16.29 -24.53
N LEU A 119 -5.34 -16.79 -25.24
CA LEU A 119 -6.17 -15.98 -26.15
C LEU A 119 -7.55 -15.65 -25.57
N HIS A 120 -7.85 -16.09 -24.35
CA HIS A 120 -9.19 -15.96 -23.78
C HIS A 120 -9.55 -14.49 -23.45
N PRO A 121 -10.59 -13.92 -24.07
CA PRO A 121 -10.91 -12.49 -23.95
C PRO A 121 -11.28 -12.06 -22.54
N MET A 122 -11.96 -12.93 -21.75
CA MET A 122 -12.33 -12.60 -20.37
C MET A 122 -11.14 -12.53 -19.42
N ILE A 123 -10.04 -13.19 -19.71
CA ILE A 123 -8.82 -13.07 -18.91
C ILE A 123 -8.21 -11.66 -19.08
N PHE A 124 -8.21 -11.12 -20.30
CA PHE A 124 -7.83 -9.73 -20.57
C PHE A 124 -8.80 -8.73 -19.91
N TRP A 125 -10.08 -9.03 -19.90
CA TRP A 125 -11.07 -8.26 -19.14
C TRP A 125 -10.70 -8.24 -17.64
N GLY A 126 -10.35 -9.39 -17.06
CA GLY A 126 -9.89 -9.48 -15.66
C GLY A 126 -8.62 -8.66 -15.39
N LEU A 127 -7.64 -8.71 -16.31
CA LEU A 127 -6.43 -7.87 -16.24
C LEU A 127 -6.76 -6.38 -16.29
N ALA A 128 -7.72 -5.96 -17.12
CA ALA A 128 -8.17 -4.58 -17.18
C ALA A 128 -8.83 -4.14 -15.85
N MET A 129 -9.68 -5.00 -15.27
CA MET A 129 -10.32 -4.75 -13.97
C MET A 129 -9.29 -4.61 -12.84
N ALA A 130 -8.27 -5.46 -12.81
CA ALA A 130 -7.19 -5.40 -11.83
C ALA A 130 -6.33 -4.12 -11.94
N ASN A 131 -6.37 -3.44 -13.10
CA ASN A 131 -5.59 -2.24 -13.38
C ASN A 131 -6.41 -0.94 -13.43
N GLU A 132 -7.63 -0.90 -12.93
CA GLU A 132 -8.49 0.29 -12.95
C GLU A 132 -7.83 1.55 -12.35
N GLN A 133 -6.91 1.38 -11.41
CA GLN A 133 -6.13 2.48 -10.82
C GLN A 133 -4.99 2.98 -11.73
N ARG A 134 -4.68 2.23 -12.80
CA ARG A 134 -3.68 2.55 -13.83
C ARG A 134 -4.35 2.64 -15.20
N PRO A 135 -5.06 3.75 -15.50
CA PRO A 135 -5.98 3.83 -16.64
C PRO A 135 -5.37 3.46 -17.99
N GLY A 136 -4.11 3.81 -18.22
CA GLY A 136 -3.42 3.48 -19.49
C GLY A 136 -3.24 1.97 -19.69
N ARG A 137 -2.88 1.23 -18.61
CA ARG A 137 -2.76 -0.24 -18.67
C ARG A 137 -4.14 -0.89 -18.77
N ALA A 138 -5.10 -0.43 -17.99
CA ALA A 138 -6.46 -0.98 -18.01
C ALA A 138 -7.12 -0.83 -19.38
N GLU A 139 -6.97 0.34 -20.01
CA GLU A 139 -7.48 0.59 -21.37
C GLU A 139 -6.85 -0.33 -22.42
N LEU A 140 -5.54 -0.58 -22.30
CA LEU A 140 -4.83 -1.48 -23.21
C LEU A 140 -5.34 -2.92 -23.06
N PHE A 141 -5.48 -3.43 -21.84
CA PHE A 141 -6.05 -4.77 -21.61
C PHE A 141 -7.51 -4.87 -22.05
N ALA A 142 -8.32 -3.82 -21.83
CA ALA A 142 -9.70 -3.79 -22.31
C ALA A 142 -9.79 -3.87 -23.85
N ARG A 143 -8.92 -3.16 -24.58
CA ARG A 143 -8.82 -3.27 -26.04
C ARG A 143 -8.41 -4.68 -26.49
N ASN A 144 -7.46 -5.28 -25.80
CA ASN A 144 -7.05 -6.66 -26.06
C ASN A 144 -8.20 -7.66 -25.83
N ALA A 145 -9.04 -7.45 -24.81
CA ALA A 145 -10.24 -8.25 -24.62
C ALA A 145 -11.20 -8.17 -25.82
N VAL A 146 -11.42 -6.96 -26.36
CA VAL A 146 -12.28 -6.75 -27.54
C VAL A 146 -11.71 -7.44 -28.77
N GLN A 147 -10.42 -7.30 -29.05
CA GLN A 147 -9.76 -7.87 -30.22
C GLN A 147 -9.78 -9.41 -30.26
N ARG A 148 -9.94 -10.06 -29.08
CA ARG A 148 -9.96 -11.53 -28.97
C ARG A 148 -11.35 -12.13 -28.93
N ILE A 149 -12.40 -11.31 -29.09
CA ILE A 149 -13.75 -11.84 -29.23
C ILE A 149 -13.81 -12.73 -30.49
N SER A 150 -14.23 -13.96 -30.28
CA SER A 150 -14.35 -14.97 -31.35
C SER A 150 -15.76 -15.58 -31.36
N ASN A 151 -15.97 -16.54 -32.25
CA ASN A 151 -17.22 -17.29 -32.32
C ASN A 151 -17.46 -18.17 -31.07
N SER A 152 -16.38 -18.60 -30.40
CA SER A 152 -16.44 -19.37 -29.14
C SER A 152 -16.79 -18.50 -27.93
N THR A 153 -16.61 -17.17 -28.01
CA THR A 153 -16.95 -16.25 -26.90
C THR A 153 -18.46 -16.19 -26.73
N SER A 154 -18.93 -16.52 -25.52
CA SER A 154 -20.38 -16.55 -25.23
C SER A 154 -21.03 -15.16 -25.28
N GLY A 155 -22.34 -15.14 -25.48
CA GLY A 155 -23.10 -13.89 -25.47
C GLY A 155 -23.02 -13.14 -24.13
N ARG A 156 -22.89 -13.87 -23.01
CA ARG A 156 -22.67 -13.29 -21.68
C ARG A 156 -21.31 -12.59 -21.59
N GLU A 157 -20.26 -13.24 -22.03
CA GLU A 157 -18.89 -12.68 -22.03
C GLU A 157 -18.77 -11.46 -22.93
N LYS A 158 -19.38 -11.48 -24.12
CA LYS A 158 -19.44 -10.32 -25.01
C LYS A 158 -20.07 -9.10 -24.36
N LYS A 159 -21.13 -9.29 -23.56
CA LYS A 159 -21.77 -8.20 -22.78
C LYS A 159 -20.80 -7.64 -21.73
N TRP A 160 -20.09 -8.49 -20.96
CA TRP A 160 -19.09 -8.06 -19.98
C TRP A 160 -17.95 -7.25 -20.59
N ILE A 161 -17.40 -7.71 -21.71
CA ILE A 161 -16.34 -7.00 -22.43
C ILE A 161 -16.85 -5.65 -22.94
N LYS A 162 -18.09 -5.61 -23.45
CA LYS A 162 -18.72 -4.37 -23.93
C LYS A 162 -18.88 -3.32 -22.82
N VAL A 163 -19.30 -3.69 -21.62
CA VAL A 163 -19.43 -2.77 -20.48
C VAL A 163 -18.11 -2.03 -20.23
N LEU A 164 -17.01 -2.77 -20.25
CA LEU A 164 -15.68 -2.22 -19.98
C LEU A 164 -15.16 -1.39 -21.15
N SER A 165 -15.36 -1.86 -22.37
CA SER A 165 -14.99 -1.16 -23.60
C SER A 165 -15.72 0.17 -23.73
N ASP A 166 -17.02 0.20 -23.54
CA ASP A 166 -17.84 1.43 -23.60
C ASP A 166 -17.33 2.47 -22.58
N PHE A 167 -17.01 2.04 -21.36
CA PHE A 167 -16.46 2.89 -20.32
C PHE A 167 -15.13 3.54 -20.74
N TYR A 168 -14.16 2.75 -21.21
CA TYR A 168 -12.86 3.28 -21.60
C TYR A 168 -12.91 4.12 -22.88
N ASN A 169 -13.74 3.77 -23.85
CA ASN A 169 -13.95 4.56 -25.07
C ASN A 169 -14.51 5.96 -24.74
N LEU A 170 -15.52 6.04 -23.88
CA LEU A 170 -16.10 7.32 -23.48
C LEU A 170 -15.09 8.13 -22.68
N ARG A 171 -14.35 7.49 -21.76
CA ARG A 171 -13.32 8.13 -20.96
C ARG A 171 -12.14 8.64 -21.80
N ALA A 172 -11.70 7.90 -22.81
CA ALA A 172 -10.66 8.33 -23.73
C ALA A 172 -11.09 9.56 -24.53
N SER A 173 -12.35 9.64 -24.96
CA SER A 173 -12.90 10.79 -25.65
C SER A 173 -13.00 12.07 -24.78
N ALA A 174 -12.87 11.94 -23.47
CA ALA A 174 -12.86 13.05 -22.51
C ALA A 174 -11.47 13.69 -22.35
N ARG A 175 -10.40 13.02 -22.83
CA ARG A 175 -9.04 13.58 -22.76
C ARG A 175 -8.93 14.81 -23.69
N PRO A 176 -8.24 15.88 -23.25
CA PRO A 176 -8.01 17.04 -24.13
C PRO A 176 -7.17 16.63 -25.32
N ASN A 177 -7.57 17.07 -26.51
CA ASN A 177 -6.84 16.86 -27.76
C ASN A 177 -5.50 17.63 -27.81
N SER A 178 -5.26 18.52 -26.86
CA SER A 178 -4.01 19.28 -26.72
C SER A 178 -3.76 19.62 -25.24
N PRO A 179 -2.48 19.78 -24.81
CA PRO A 179 -2.12 20.15 -23.45
C PRO A 179 -2.72 21.49 -22.97
N ARG A 180 -3.21 22.32 -23.90
CA ARG A 180 -3.81 23.66 -23.63
C ARG A 180 -5.33 23.64 -23.53
N SER A 181 -6.00 22.53 -23.83
CA SER A 181 -7.46 22.43 -23.72
C SER A 181 -7.86 21.98 -22.31
N THR A 182 -8.80 22.72 -21.69
CA THR A 182 -9.37 22.33 -20.40
C THR A 182 -10.09 20.97 -20.52
N PRO A 183 -9.89 20.05 -19.57
CA PRO A 183 -10.64 18.79 -19.53
C PRO A 183 -12.13 19.11 -19.51
N LYS A 184 -12.94 18.36 -20.25
CA LYS A 184 -14.40 18.42 -20.11
C LYS A 184 -14.80 17.59 -18.88
N PRO A 185 -15.07 18.21 -17.71
CA PRO A 185 -15.27 17.48 -16.43
C PRO A 185 -16.44 16.50 -16.49
N ASP A 186 -17.44 16.83 -17.29
CA ASP A 186 -18.70 16.11 -17.42
C ASP A 186 -18.55 14.71 -18.08
N ARG A 187 -17.59 14.51 -18.98
CA ARG A 187 -17.44 13.22 -19.67
C ARG A 187 -16.84 12.10 -18.79
N GLY A 188 -16.06 12.45 -17.80
CA GLY A 188 -15.57 11.50 -16.81
C GLY A 188 -16.73 10.90 -15.99
N GLU A 189 -17.59 11.75 -15.49
CA GLU A 189 -18.79 11.34 -14.76
C GLU A 189 -19.75 10.57 -15.66
N GLN A 190 -19.96 11.00 -16.91
CA GLN A 190 -20.79 10.29 -17.90
C GLN A 190 -20.29 8.87 -18.15
N ALA A 191 -18.98 8.63 -18.18
CA ALA A 191 -18.42 7.29 -18.34
C ALA A 191 -18.77 6.37 -17.16
N TYR A 192 -18.69 6.88 -15.93
CA TYR A 192 -19.09 6.13 -14.75
C TYR A 192 -20.61 5.84 -14.74
N ARG A 193 -21.45 6.83 -15.08
CA ARG A 193 -22.90 6.65 -15.20
C ARG A 193 -23.27 5.64 -16.28
N LEU A 194 -22.59 5.65 -17.41
CA LEU A 194 -22.76 4.64 -18.46
C LEU A 194 -22.40 3.24 -17.96
N ARG A 195 -21.28 3.11 -17.24
CA ARG A 195 -20.86 1.82 -16.67
C ARG A 195 -21.88 1.28 -15.68
N ILE A 196 -22.40 2.13 -14.76
CA ILE A 196 -23.44 1.74 -13.82
C ILE A 196 -24.67 1.21 -14.58
N ARG A 197 -25.18 1.97 -15.56
CA ARG A 197 -26.35 1.57 -16.36
C ARG A 197 -26.12 0.25 -17.10
N ASN A 198 -24.92 0.05 -17.67
CA ASN A 198 -24.60 -1.19 -18.36
C ASN A 198 -24.52 -2.39 -17.38
N LEU A 199 -24.01 -2.19 -16.16
CA LEU A 199 -23.99 -3.21 -15.10
C LEU A 199 -25.42 -3.51 -14.57
N GLU A 200 -26.27 -2.49 -14.43
CA GLU A 200 -27.70 -2.67 -14.11
C GLU A 200 -28.39 -3.55 -15.15
N ASN A 201 -28.19 -3.26 -16.44
CA ASN A 201 -28.75 -4.06 -17.52
C ASN A 201 -28.25 -5.51 -17.49
N LEU A 202 -26.99 -5.76 -17.12
CA LEU A 202 -26.47 -7.12 -16.93
C LEU A 202 -27.17 -7.83 -15.77
N ALA A 203 -27.26 -7.19 -14.60
CA ALA A 203 -27.91 -7.76 -13.42
C ALA A 203 -29.41 -8.02 -13.64
N LEU A 204 -30.09 -7.16 -14.41
CA LEU A 204 -31.50 -7.34 -14.78
C LEU A 204 -31.70 -8.43 -15.83
N SER A 205 -30.72 -8.62 -16.75
CA SER A 205 -30.83 -9.65 -17.82
C SER A 205 -30.74 -11.09 -17.28
N ASP A 206 -30.10 -11.27 -16.13
CA ASP A 206 -30.03 -12.54 -15.40
C ASP A 206 -30.02 -12.28 -13.89
N PRO A 207 -31.21 -12.31 -13.25
CA PRO A 207 -31.31 -12.09 -11.80
C PRO A 207 -30.59 -13.13 -10.93
N SER A 208 -30.17 -14.25 -11.48
CA SER A 208 -29.40 -15.28 -10.79
C SER A 208 -27.87 -15.03 -10.88
N ASP A 209 -27.41 -14.13 -11.76
CA ASP A 209 -25.97 -13.79 -11.90
C ASP A 209 -25.50 -12.96 -10.70
N VAL A 210 -24.93 -13.64 -9.71
CA VAL A 210 -24.41 -13.04 -8.48
C VAL A 210 -23.29 -12.05 -8.79
N GLU A 211 -22.42 -12.36 -9.76
CA GLU A 211 -21.28 -11.50 -10.09
C GLU A 211 -21.72 -10.20 -10.78
N ALA A 212 -22.80 -10.23 -11.57
CA ALA A 212 -23.35 -9.01 -12.15
C ALA A 212 -23.86 -8.06 -11.06
N LYS A 213 -24.55 -8.59 -10.06
CA LYS A 213 -24.98 -7.84 -8.88
C LYS A 213 -23.81 -7.36 -8.03
N ALA A 214 -22.80 -8.21 -7.79
CA ALA A 214 -21.65 -7.89 -6.95
C ALA A 214 -20.75 -6.81 -7.57
N LEU A 215 -20.53 -6.85 -8.89
CA LEU A 215 -19.76 -5.82 -9.59
C LEU A 215 -20.54 -4.52 -9.76
N LEU A 216 -21.87 -4.57 -9.88
CA LEU A 216 -22.71 -3.38 -9.79
C LEU A 216 -22.64 -2.75 -8.39
N LEU A 217 -22.79 -3.53 -7.33
CA LEU A 217 -22.64 -3.07 -5.95
C LEU A 217 -21.28 -2.46 -5.71
N ARG A 218 -20.21 -3.13 -6.16
CA ARG A 218 -18.84 -2.61 -6.10
C ARG A 218 -18.73 -1.24 -6.76
N GLN A 219 -19.29 -1.10 -7.97
CA GLN A 219 -19.22 0.15 -8.72
C GLN A 219 -19.95 1.28 -8.00
N LEU A 220 -21.19 1.05 -7.53
CA LEU A 220 -21.98 2.03 -6.82
C LEU A 220 -21.28 2.52 -5.54
N VAL A 221 -20.75 1.60 -4.74
CA VAL A 221 -20.07 1.93 -3.48
C VAL A 221 -18.72 2.63 -3.72
N LEU A 222 -17.94 2.19 -4.70
CA LEU A 222 -16.66 2.85 -5.01
C LEU A 222 -16.86 4.25 -5.59
N ASP A 223 -17.89 4.46 -6.40
CA ASP A 223 -18.19 5.75 -7.00
C ASP A 223 -18.68 6.77 -5.98
N LEU A 224 -19.40 6.32 -4.94
CA LEU A 224 -19.77 7.17 -3.80
C LEU A 224 -18.54 7.84 -3.16
N HIS A 225 -17.43 7.10 -3.08
CA HIS A 225 -16.21 7.57 -2.41
C HIS A 225 -15.16 8.19 -3.36
N ARG A 226 -15.25 7.95 -4.67
CA ARG A 226 -14.21 8.35 -5.64
C ARG A 226 -14.66 9.37 -6.68
N SER A 227 -15.85 9.18 -7.25
CA SER A 227 -16.33 10.00 -8.37
C SER A 227 -17.24 11.14 -7.95
N GLY A 228 -17.65 11.19 -6.67
CA GLY A 228 -18.61 12.18 -6.19
C GLY A 228 -20.05 11.94 -6.70
N ILE A 229 -20.32 10.82 -7.36
CA ILE A 229 -21.66 10.44 -7.80
C ILE A 229 -22.47 10.09 -6.55
N LYS A 230 -23.51 10.90 -6.26
CA LYS A 230 -24.38 10.66 -5.13
C LYS A 230 -25.33 9.49 -5.42
N LEU A 231 -25.49 8.61 -4.45
CA LEU A 231 -26.53 7.58 -4.51
C LEU A 231 -27.92 8.23 -4.35
N THR A 232 -28.88 7.75 -5.14
CA THR A 232 -30.28 8.14 -5.01
C THR A 232 -30.93 7.51 -3.77
N SER A 233 -30.53 6.31 -3.41
CA SER A 233 -31.05 5.58 -2.26
C SER A 233 -30.03 4.57 -1.72
N HIS A 234 -29.56 4.78 -0.50
CA HIS A 234 -28.75 3.80 0.24
C HIS A 234 -29.52 2.49 0.47
N LEU A 235 -30.82 2.58 0.77
CA LEU A 235 -31.67 1.39 1.01
C LEU A 235 -31.79 0.50 -0.22
N SER A 236 -31.90 1.07 -1.43
CA SER A 236 -31.95 0.28 -2.67
C SER A 236 -30.63 -0.46 -2.92
N VAL A 237 -29.50 0.19 -2.65
CA VAL A 237 -28.16 -0.44 -2.76
C VAL A 237 -27.97 -1.49 -1.68
N ASP A 238 -28.46 -1.26 -0.46
CA ASP A 238 -28.45 -2.25 0.62
C ASP A 238 -29.29 -3.48 0.28
N HIS A 239 -30.44 -3.27 -0.36
CA HIS A 239 -31.29 -4.38 -0.82
C HIS A 239 -30.57 -5.24 -1.88
N LEU A 240 -29.86 -4.62 -2.83
CA LEU A 240 -29.01 -5.33 -3.79
C LEU A 240 -27.94 -6.18 -3.06
N ALA A 241 -27.31 -5.62 -2.04
CA ALA A 241 -26.32 -6.33 -1.24
C ALA A 241 -26.93 -7.47 -0.40
N ALA A 242 -28.15 -7.27 0.12
CA ALA A 242 -28.90 -8.32 0.82
C ALA A 242 -29.26 -9.48 -0.12
N ASP A 243 -29.64 -9.18 -1.36
CA ASP A 243 -29.93 -10.20 -2.37
C ASP A 243 -28.69 -11.03 -2.74
N ILE A 244 -27.51 -10.39 -2.88
CA ILE A 244 -26.23 -11.09 -3.06
C ILE A 244 -25.97 -12.03 -1.87
N HIS A 245 -26.12 -11.55 -0.63
CA HIS A 245 -25.89 -12.37 0.55
C HIS A 245 -26.85 -13.57 0.63
N ARG A 246 -28.11 -13.38 0.24
CA ARG A 246 -29.10 -14.46 0.18
C ARG A 246 -28.72 -15.53 -0.86
N LEU A 247 -28.22 -15.13 -2.04
CA LEU A 247 -27.82 -16.04 -3.12
C LEU A 247 -26.47 -16.72 -2.86
N ALA A 248 -25.53 -15.98 -2.25
CA ALA A 248 -24.16 -16.42 -1.99
C ALA A 248 -23.66 -15.83 -0.66
N PRO A 249 -23.98 -16.46 0.49
CA PRO A 249 -23.65 -15.92 1.82
C PRO A 249 -22.16 -15.71 2.07
N LEU A 250 -21.31 -16.51 1.44
CA LEU A 250 -19.85 -16.41 1.56
C LEU A 250 -19.20 -15.61 0.43
N HIS A 251 -19.98 -14.82 -0.31
CA HIS A 251 -19.43 -13.97 -1.36
C HIS A 251 -18.65 -12.78 -0.76
N PRO A 252 -17.42 -12.44 -1.24
CA PRO A 252 -16.61 -11.38 -0.67
C PRO A 252 -17.20 -9.97 -0.83
N ALA A 253 -18.22 -9.78 -1.67
CA ALA A 253 -18.93 -8.50 -1.80
C ALA A 253 -19.69 -8.05 -0.53
N SER A 254 -19.80 -8.91 0.49
CA SER A 254 -20.45 -8.58 1.78
C SER A 254 -19.87 -7.33 2.43
N HIS A 255 -18.57 -7.04 2.27
CA HIS A 255 -17.94 -5.86 2.86
C HIS A 255 -18.40 -4.52 2.23
N TYR A 256 -18.98 -4.52 1.03
CA TYR A 256 -19.49 -3.27 0.44
C TYR A 256 -20.65 -2.67 1.24
N ARG A 257 -21.40 -3.48 1.99
CA ARG A 257 -22.43 -2.97 2.92
C ARG A 257 -21.82 -2.14 4.04
N ILE A 258 -20.64 -2.50 4.51
CA ILE A 258 -19.91 -1.71 5.52
C ILE A 258 -19.64 -0.31 4.94
N PHE A 259 -19.03 -0.23 3.76
CA PHE A 259 -18.71 1.05 3.12
C PHE A 259 -19.93 1.89 2.75
N LEU A 260 -21.03 1.24 2.38
CA LEU A 260 -22.30 1.89 2.08
C LEU A 260 -22.78 2.71 3.29
N TRP A 261 -22.64 2.17 4.49
CA TRP A 261 -23.21 2.74 5.71
C TRP A 261 -22.22 3.51 6.59
N LEU A 262 -20.91 3.56 6.23
CA LEU A 262 -19.86 4.16 7.08
C LEU A 262 -20.19 5.58 7.57
N THR A 263 -20.76 6.42 6.73
CA THR A 263 -21.04 7.83 7.04
C THR A 263 -22.49 8.07 7.41
N GLU A 264 -23.41 7.41 6.74
CA GLU A 264 -24.85 7.65 6.90
C GLU A 264 -25.43 6.95 8.16
N ASN A 265 -24.98 5.72 8.43
CA ASN A 265 -25.38 4.97 9.61
C ASN A 265 -24.26 4.03 10.09
N PRO A 266 -23.34 4.51 10.91
CA PRO A 266 -22.21 3.71 11.38
C PRO A 266 -22.60 2.45 12.18
N GLU A 267 -23.75 2.42 12.83
CA GLU A 267 -24.24 1.22 13.52
C GLU A 267 -24.63 0.12 12.53
N GLN A 268 -25.20 0.48 11.37
CA GLN A 268 -25.43 -0.48 10.29
C GLN A 268 -24.11 -0.98 9.69
N ALA A 269 -23.11 -0.10 9.52
CA ALA A 269 -21.80 -0.52 9.08
C ALA A 269 -21.19 -1.55 10.03
N ARG A 270 -21.28 -1.33 11.35
CA ARG A 270 -20.86 -2.28 12.38
C ARG A 270 -21.62 -3.60 12.29
N PHE A 271 -22.96 -3.54 12.16
CA PHE A 271 -23.81 -4.73 12.08
C PHE A 271 -23.41 -5.68 10.93
N HIS A 272 -22.95 -5.13 9.80
CA HIS A 272 -22.52 -5.92 8.64
C HIS A 272 -21.07 -6.41 8.70
N SER A 273 -20.29 -5.96 9.69
CA SER A 273 -18.86 -6.31 9.80
C SER A 273 -18.58 -7.81 9.94
N PRO A 274 -19.33 -8.61 10.73
CA PRO A 274 -19.09 -10.05 10.85
C PRO A 274 -19.27 -10.82 9.53
N ALA A 275 -20.18 -10.39 8.67
CA ALA A 275 -20.38 -11.03 7.37
C ALA A 275 -19.13 -10.91 6.46
N SER A 276 -18.37 -9.81 6.55
CA SER A 276 -17.12 -9.63 5.81
C SER A 276 -16.04 -10.63 6.23
N THR A 277 -15.82 -10.76 7.54
CA THR A 277 -14.78 -11.65 8.09
C THR A 277 -15.13 -13.13 7.91
N SER A 278 -16.40 -13.48 7.99
CA SER A 278 -16.89 -14.84 7.74
C SER A 278 -16.80 -15.23 6.26
N ALA A 279 -17.07 -14.28 5.35
CA ALA A 279 -16.99 -14.55 3.91
C ALA A 279 -15.54 -14.78 3.44
N ALA A 280 -14.60 -13.97 3.87
CA ALA A 280 -13.22 -14.01 3.38
C ALA A 280 -12.17 -13.94 4.51
N PRO A 281 -12.09 -14.93 5.40
CA PRO A 281 -11.21 -14.89 6.58
C PRO A 281 -9.71 -14.97 6.23
N GLY A 282 -9.36 -15.51 5.07
CA GLY A 282 -7.98 -15.70 4.63
C GLY A 282 -7.31 -14.47 4.04
N ILE A 283 -8.03 -13.32 3.98
CA ILE A 283 -7.48 -12.08 3.43
C ILE A 283 -7.60 -10.92 4.41
N SER A 284 -6.49 -10.19 4.57
CA SER A 284 -6.37 -9.08 5.51
C SER A 284 -7.39 -7.95 5.29
N SER A 285 -7.78 -7.69 4.04
CA SER A 285 -8.74 -6.63 3.72
C SER A 285 -10.11 -6.86 4.34
N SER A 286 -10.60 -8.09 4.45
CA SER A 286 -11.91 -8.37 5.07
C SER A 286 -11.93 -7.99 6.55
N TRP A 287 -10.84 -8.26 7.28
CA TRP A 287 -10.68 -7.86 8.68
C TRP A 287 -10.54 -6.34 8.83
N ARG A 288 -9.76 -5.71 7.94
CA ARG A 288 -9.61 -4.26 7.93
C ARG A 288 -10.91 -3.54 7.61
N PHE A 289 -11.72 -4.05 6.67
CA PHE A 289 -13.02 -3.47 6.35
C PHE A 289 -14.00 -3.60 7.51
N ALA A 290 -14.02 -4.76 8.17
CA ALA A 290 -14.80 -4.94 9.39
C ALA A 290 -14.37 -3.94 10.47
N ALA A 291 -13.07 -3.75 10.68
CA ALA A 291 -12.52 -2.80 11.63
C ALA A 291 -12.97 -1.36 11.36
N GLU A 292 -13.13 -0.96 10.09
CA GLU A 292 -13.65 0.37 9.74
C GLU A 292 -15.11 0.56 10.17
N GLY A 293 -15.95 -0.46 10.04
CA GLY A 293 -17.33 -0.43 10.54
C GLY A 293 -17.40 -0.23 12.05
N TRP A 294 -16.57 -0.96 12.80
CA TRP A 294 -16.46 -0.80 14.26
C TRP A 294 -15.91 0.57 14.64
N ARG A 295 -14.88 1.06 13.96
CA ARG A 295 -14.31 2.39 14.19
C ARG A 295 -15.35 3.49 13.93
N ALA A 296 -16.09 3.42 12.85
CA ALA A 296 -17.10 4.42 12.50
C ALA A 296 -18.20 4.51 13.56
N SER A 297 -18.64 3.39 14.15
CA SER A 297 -19.59 3.37 15.26
C SER A 297 -18.96 3.81 16.60
N GLY A 298 -17.63 4.11 16.61
CA GLY A 298 -16.89 4.56 17.77
C GLY A 298 -16.40 3.43 18.68
N ALA A 299 -16.48 2.19 18.27
CA ALA A 299 -15.93 1.03 18.96
C ALA A 299 -14.46 0.81 18.56
N GLN A 300 -13.58 1.76 18.92
CA GLN A 300 -12.17 1.74 18.53
C GLN A 300 -11.41 0.55 19.10
N HIS A 301 -11.79 0.08 20.29
CA HIS A 301 -11.11 -1.05 20.93
C HIS A 301 -11.28 -2.34 20.11
N GLU A 302 -12.51 -2.63 19.71
CA GLU A 302 -12.86 -3.76 18.85
C GLU A 302 -12.20 -3.63 17.47
N SER A 303 -12.18 -2.42 16.92
CA SER A 303 -11.47 -2.11 15.68
C SER A 303 -9.98 -2.44 15.76
N ILE A 304 -9.31 -2.13 16.88
CA ILE A 304 -7.89 -2.45 17.10
C ILE A 304 -7.68 -3.95 16.99
N HIS A 305 -8.49 -4.78 17.63
CA HIS A 305 -8.32 -6.23 17.60
C HIS A 305 -8.53 -6.81 16.19
N LEU A 306 -9.51 -6.31 15.44
CA LEU A 306 -9.70 -6.72 14.04
C LEU A 306 -8.51 -6.32 13.15
N LEU A 307 -7.91 -5.16 13.41
CA LEU A 307 -6.70 -4.71 12.69
C LEU A 307 -5.46 -5.53 13.07
N GLU A 308 -5.34 -5.98 14.31
CA GLU A 308 -4.29 -6.93 14.71
C GLU A 308 -4.42 -8.25 13.96
N VAL A 309 -5.64 -8.75 13.76
CA VAL A 309 -5.89 -9.94 12.93
C VAL A 309 -5.55 -9.67 11.46
N ALA A 310 -5.94 -8.52 10.91
CA ALA A 310 -5.56 -8.13 9.55
C ALA A 310 -4.05 -8.11 9.35
N LEU A 311 -3.29 -7.60 10.33
CA LEU A 311 -1.84 -7.58 10.27
C LEU A 311 -1.23 -8.97 10.36
N ARG A 312 -1.77 -9.88 11.18
CA ARG A 312 -1.34 -11.29 11.21
C ARG A 312 -1.46 -11.94 9.85
N THR A 313 -2.58 -11.73 9.17
CA THR A 313 -2.80 -12.25 7.80
C THR A 313 -1.79 -11.66 6.81
N HIS A 314 -1.47 -10.37 6.90
CA HIS A 314 -0.40 -9.77 6.10
C HIS A 314 0.99 -10.35 6.40
N HIS A 315 1.33 -10.54 7.69
CA HIS A 315 2.62 -11.12 8.07
C HIS A 315 2.77 -12.56 7.58
N GLN A 316 1.68 -13.35 7.63
CA GLN A 316 1.65 -14.70 7.06
C GLN A 316 1.90 -14.65 5.55
N GLU A 317 1.28 -13.73 4.83
CA GLU A 317 1.50 -13.54 3.40
C GLU A 317 2.96 -13.22 3.07
N ILE A 318 3.57 -12.31 3.82
CA ILE A 318 4.97 -11.94 3.66
C ILE A 318 5.89 -13.15 3.86
N GLN A 319 5.67 -13.92 4.94
CA GLN A 319 6.50 -15.07 5.27
C GLN A 319 6.33 -16.24 4.29
N SER A 320 5.08 -16.55 3.93
CA SER A 320 4.78 -17.69 3.05
C SER A 320 5.21 -17.46 1.61
N HIS A 321 5.28 -16.20 1.16
CA HIS A 321 5.53 -15.87 -0.23
C HIS A 321 6.82 -15.06 -0.43
N LEU A 322 7.65 -14.95 0.61
CA LEU A 322 8.94 -14.22 0.60
C LEU A 322 8.81 -12.79 0.05
N ARG A 323 7.70 -12.11 0.41
CA ARG A 323 7.46 -10.75 -0.08
C ARG A 323 8.12 -9.69 0.77
N MET A 324 8.45 -8.59 0.14
CA MET A 324 8.84 -7.38 0.87
C MET A 324 7.58 -6.69 1.42
N PRO A 325 7.65 -6.08 2.61
CA PRO A 325 6.50 -5.36 3.18
C PRO A 325 5.90 -4.32 2.24
N GLY A 326 6.71 -3.62 1.44
CA GLY A 326 6.24 -2.65 0.45
C GLY A 326 5.48 -3.25 -0.74
N GLU A 327 5.57 -4.55 -0.97
CA GLU A 327 4.88 -5.24 -2.07
C GLU A 327 3.47 -5.75 -1.67
N VAL A 328 3.15 -5.74 -0.38
CA VAL A 328 1.90 -6.32 0.13
C VAL A 328 0.79 -5.27 0.13
N ALA A 329 -0.18 -5.49 -0.75
CA ALA A 329 -1.32 -4.59 -0.88
C ALA A 329 -2.13 -4.48 0.42
N GLY A 330 -2.38 -3.24 0.85
CA GLY A 330 -3.17 -2.97 2.05
C GLY A 330 -2.41 -3.00 3.38
N LEU A 331 -1.15 -3.46 3.42
CA LEU A 331 -0.33 -3.47 4.63
C LEU A 331 -0.20 -2.07 5.24
N THR A 332 0.17 -1.08 4.41
CA THR A 332 0.28 0.32 4.83
C THR A 332 -1.06 0.85 5.39
N ALA A 333 -2.19 0.50 4.76
CA ALA A 333 -3.50 0.92 5.22
C ALA A 333 -3.86 0.28 6.57
N SER A 334 -3.56 -1.00 6.78
CA SER A 334 -3.79 -1.71 8.05
C SER A 334 -2.95 -1.13 9.18
N TYR A 335 -1.66 -0.88 8.96
CA TYR A 335 -0.79 -0.22 9.93
C TYR A 335 -1.20 1.22 10.22
N THR A 336 -1.66 1.96 9.20
CA THR A 336 -2.19 3.32 9.39
C THR A 336 -3.41 3.28 10.30
N ALA A 337 -4.39 2.44 10.00
CA ALA A 337 -5.60 2.33 10.78
C ALA A 337 -5.32 1.89 12.23
N LEU A 338 -4.44 0.89 12.43
CA LEU A 338 -4.06 0.44 13.77
C LEU A 338 -3.35 1.54 14.55
N GLY A 339 -2.33 2.17 13.98
CA GLY A 339 -1.57 3.24 14.66
C GLY A 339 -2.45 4.44 15.03
N GLU A 340 -3.35 4.86 14.14
CA GLU A 340 -4.29 5.95 14.40
C GLU A 340 -5.29 5.60 15.50
N ASN A 341 -5.83 4.37 15.52
CA ASN A 341 -6.74 3.93 16.56
C ASN A 341 -6.04 3.81 17.94
N LEU A 342 -4.81 3.27 17.96
CA LEU A 342 -4.01 3.20 19.19
C LEU A 342 -3.73 4.58 19.76
N ILE A 343 -3.33 5.54 18.92
CA ILE A 343 -3.15 6.94 19.32
C ILE A 343 -4.47 7.52 19.83
N ALA A 344 -5.58 7.31 19.10
CA ALA A 344 -6.89 7.84 19.50
C ALA A 344 -7.35 7.32 20.87
N MET A 345 -6.99 6.07 21.20
CA MET A 345 -7.27 5.45 22.51
C MET A 345 -6.26 5.82 23.60
N GLY A 346 -5.18 6.53 23.26
CA GLY A 346 -4.11 6.84 24.20
C GLY A 346 -3.18 5.66 24.53
N ARG A 347 -3.17 4.60 23.71
CA ARG A 347 -2.25 3.45 23.80
C ARG A 347 -0.94 3.79 23.07
N LEU A 348 -0.22 4.79 23.59
CA LEU A 348 0.94 5.38 22.92
C LEU A 348 2.14 4.44 22.85
N ASP A 349 2.35 3.59 23.87
CA ASP A 349 3.47 2.65 23.90
C ASP A 349 3.30 1.57 22.84
N GLU A 350 2.07 1.15 22.57
CA GLU A 350 1.78 0.22 21.47
C GLU A 350 1.90 0.89 20.12
N ALA A 351 1.38 2.12 19.98
CA ALA A 351 1.55 2.90 18.75
C ALA A 351 3.03 3.16 18.45
N ARG A 352 3.88 3.35 19.47
CA ARG A 352 5.33 3.47 19.34
C ARG A 352 5.94 2.18 18.82
N ARG A 353 5.58 1.02 19.40
CA ARG A 353 6.05 -0.30 18.89
C ARG A 353 5.68 -0.54 17.44
N ILE A 354 4.47 -0.17 17.04
CA ILE A 354 4.02 -0.24 15.64
C ILE A 354 4.88 0.66 14.74
N ALA A 355 5.09 1.91 15.13
CA ALA A 355 5.93 2.83 14.37
C ALA A 355 7.38 2.33 14.24
N ASP A 356 7.96 1.82 15.33
CA ASP A 356 9.30 1.23 15.35
C ASP A 356 9.38 -0.02 14.45
N THR A 357 8.35 -0.85 14.43
CA THR A 357 8.27 -2.00 13.53
C THR A 357 8.30 -1.57 12.06
N ILE A 358 7.48 -0.58 11.70
CA ILE A 358 7.43 -0.04 10.33
C ILE A 358 8.78 0.55 9.91
N LEU A 359 9.44 1.27 10.81
CA LEU A 359 10.75 1.90 10.54
C LEU A 359 11.90 0.90 10.41
N ARG A 360 11.71 -0.35 10.86
CA ARG A 360 12.67 -1.45 10.69
C ARG A 360 12.42 -2.25 9.42
N PHE A 361 11.34 -2.00 8.70
CA PHE A 361 11.09 -2.72 7.45
C PHE A 361 12.21 -2.45 6.45
N PRO A 362 12.66 -3.51 5.74
CA PRO A 362 13.63 -3.33 4.67
C PRO A 362 13.05 -2.42 3.57
N ARG A 363 13.87 -1.56 3.03
CA ARG A 363 13.48 -0.64 1.96
C ARG A 363 13.83 -1.27 0.62
N THR A 364 12.83 -1.39 -0.25
CA THR A 364 13.08 -1.75 -1.64
C THR A 364 13.70 -0.56 -2.34
N LEU A 365 14.93 -0.73 -2.84
CA LEU A 365 15.64 0.29 -3.60
C LEU A 365 15.50 -0.02 -5.09
N SER A 366 15.19 1.00 -5.88
CA SER A 366 15.34 0.98 -7.34
C SER A 366 16.63 1.71 -7.75
N ALA A 367 17.01 1.65 -9.01
CA ALA A 367 18.13 2.43 -9.54
C ALA A 367 17.95 3.95 -9.34
N GLU A 368 16.71 4.41 -9.18
CA GLU A 368 16.34 5.82 -8.99
C GLU A 368 16.16 6.21 -7.51
N GLY A 369 16.36 5.26 -6.58
CA GLY A 369 16.15 5.46 -5.14
C GLY A 369 15.10 4.53 -4.53
N PRO A 370 14.57 4.84 -3.33
CA PRO A 370 13.54 4.03 -2.70
C PRO A 370 12.26 3.96 -3.54
N SER A 371 11.63 2.78 -3.62
CA SER A 371 10.33 2.66 -4.25
C SER A 371 9.29 3.56 -3.57
N GLU A 372 8.23 3.95 -4.28
CA GLU A 372 7.17 4.79 -3.71
C GLU A 372 6.49 4.11 -2.51
N GLU A 373 6.29 2.80 -2.57
CA GLU A 373 5.71 2.00 -1.49
C GLU A 373 6.62 1.95 -0.27
N ALA A 374 7.93 1.76 -0.46
CA ALA A 374 8.91 1.78 0.62
C ALA A 374 8.99 3.16 1.28
N SER A 375 8.97 4.23 0.49
CA SER A 375 8.85 5.60 0.99
C SER A 375 7.56 5.81 1.77
N THR A 376 6.44 5.27 1.32
CA THR A 376 5.13 5.39 1.99
C THR A 376 5.14 4.77 3.38
N LEU A 377 5.73 3.57 3.55
CA LEU A 377 5.89 2.94 4.86
C LEU A 377 6.79 3.76 5.80
N THR A 378 7.92 4.24 5.30
CA THR A 378 8.83 5.11 6.08
C THR A 378 8.13 6.40 6.53
N LEU A 379 7.41 7.07 5.62
CA LEU A 379 6.62 8.26 5.93
C LEU A 379 5.56 7.99 6.99
N LEU A 380 4.91 6.81 6.94
CA LEU A 380 3.95 6.39 7.94
C LEU A 380 4.59 6.18 9.31
N GLY A 381 5.68 5.42 9.38
CA GLY A 381 6.38 5.16 10.64
C GLY A 381 6.86 6.46 11.32
N ARG A 382 7.46 7.37 10.55
CA ARG A 382 7.86 8.70 11.03
C ARG A 382 6.66 9.52 11.52
N ARG A 383 5.56 9.53 10.78
CA ARG A 383 4.33 10.24 11.17
C ARG A 383 3.76 9.71 12.48
N LEU A 384 3.63 8.39 12.62
CA LEU A 384 3.09 7.77 13.82
C LEU A 384 3.97 8.07 15.03
N LEU A 385 5.29 7.90 14.92
CA LEU A 385 6.21 8.16 16.01
C LEU A 385 6.22 9.64 16.43
N SER A 386 6.23 10.56 15.47
CA SER A 386 6.14 12.00 15.77
C SER A 386 4.84 12.35 16.52
N ARG A 387 3.69 11.79 16.09
CA ARG A 387 2.42 12.00 16.77
C ARG A 387 2.40 11.41 18.19
N VAL A 388 2.97 10.23 18.36
CA VAL A 388 3.13 9.61 19.69
C VAL A 388 3.92 10.53 20.62
N GLU A 389 5.07 11.05 20.18
CA GLU A 389 5.91 11.92 21.00
C GLU A 389 5.20 13.26 21.33
N ILE A 390 4.44 13.83 20.39
CA ILE A 390 3.65 15.04 20.65
C ILE A 390 2.54 14.78 21.67
N HIS A 391 1.80 13.68 21.55
CA HIS A 391 0.75 13.33 22.51
C HIS A 391 1.32 12.98 23.88
N ALA A 392 2.52 12.43 23.95
CA ALA A 392 3.27 12.21 25.19
C ALA A 392 3.86 13.51 25.78
N GLY A 393 3.66 14.67 25.15
CA GLY A 393 4.20 15.96 25.60
C GLY A 393 5.71 16.15 25.35
N LYS A 394 6.34 15.28 24.57
CA LYS A 394 7.79 15.27 24.30
C LYS A 394 8.12 15.96 22.97
N MET A 395 7.74 17.24 22.84
CA MET A 395 7.87 17.99 21.59
C MET A 395 9.32 18.07 21.08
N GLN A 396 10.30 18.28 21.98
CA GLN A 396 11.72 18.32 21.61
C GLN A 396 12.17 17.01 20.96
N ARG A 397 11.66 15.86 21.46
CA ARG A 397 12.00 14.54 20.91
C ARG A 397 11.62 14.40 19.43
N VAL A 398 10.60 15.11 18.95
CA VAL A 398 10.26 15.13 17.53
C VAL A 398 11.39 15.72 16.69
N ILE A 399 12.01 16.79 17.16
CA ILE A 399 13.16 17.41 16.47
C ILE A 399 14.35 16.42 16.48
N ASP A 400 14.66 15.84 17.66
CA ASP A 400 15.76 14.91 17.84
C ASP A 400 15.63 13.67 16.91
N LEU A 401 14.41 13.16 16.71
CA LEU A 401 14.15 12.05 15.78
C LEU A 401 14.62 12.37 14.34
N PHE A 402 14.41 13.58 13.87
CA PHE A 402 14.79 13.98 12.51
C PHE A 402 16.25 14.43 12.37
N THR A 403 16.94 14.72 13.47
CA THR A 403 18.33 15.17 13.47
C THR A 403 19.32 14.08 13.89
N GLU A 404 18.94 13.18 14.80
CA GLU A 404 19.84 12.23 15.44
C GLU A 404 19.55 10.77 15.14
N ASP A 405 18.28 10.41 14.86
CA ASP A 405 17.91 9.02 14.65
C ASP A 405 18.24 8.57 13.22
N SER A 406 19.15 7.62 13.07
CA SER A 406 19.58 7.09 11.78
C SER A 406 18.44 6.46 10.96
N ARG A 407 17.37 6.00 11.59
CA ARG A 407 16.17 5.48 10.91
C ARG A 407 15.41 6.59 10.18
N PHE A 408 15.58 7.85 10.61
CA PHE A 408 15.00 9.04 10.02
C PHE A 408 15.91 9.72 9.00
N GLN A 409 17.17 9.33 8.95
CA GLN A 409 18.20 9.88 8.05
C GLN A 409 18.83 8.76 7.19
N PRO A 410 18.06 8.06 6.33
CA PRO A 410 18.63 7.05 5.47
C PRO A 410 19.61 7.71 4.47
N ALA A 411 20.58 6.93 4.00
CA ALA A 411 21.61 7.38 3.04
C ALA A 411 21.00 7.97 1.75
N SER A 412 19.80 7.55 1.39
CA SER A 412 19.01 8.15 0.30
C SER A 412 17.60 8.48 0.80
N SER A 413 17.20 9.74 0.72
CA SER A 413 15.84 10.17 1.07
C SER A 413 15.13 10.70 -0.16
N SER A 414 13.86 10.31 -0.33
CA SER A 414 13.01 10.89 -1.36
C SER A 414 12.68 12.36 -1.05
N PRO A 415 12.32 13.18 -2.04
CA PRO A 415 11.87 14.55 -1.79
C PRO A 415 10.71 14.64 -0.79
N ARG A 416 9.79 13.65 -0.76
CA ARG A 416 8.69 13.58 0.22
C ARG A 416 9.20 13.33 1.64
N GLU A 417 10.22 12.51 1.81
CA GLU A 417 10.83 12.23 3.13
C GLU A 417 11.56 13.46 3.68
N ILE A 418 12.27 14.21 2.81
CA ILE A 418 12.91 15.48 3.17
C ILE A 418 11.86 16.51 3.56
N ALA A 419 10.79 16.64 2.76
CA ALA A 419 9.70 17.55 3.04
C ALA A 419 8.98 17.19 4.36
N GLN A 420 8.77 15.90 4.63
CA GLN A 420 8.17 15.46 5.88
C GLN A 420 9.04 15.82 7.10
N ALA A 421 10.36 15.63 7.00
CA ALA A 421 11.30 16.00 8.06
C ALA A 421 11.22 17.51 8.36
N ALA A 422 11.29 18.33 7.33
CA ALA A 422 11.17 19.78 7.47
C ALA A 422 9.81 20.19 8.08
N TYR A 423 8.72 19.55 7.65
CA TYR A 423 7.39 19.83 8.19
C TYR A 423 7.30 19.53 9.70
N TRP A 424 7.65 18.32 10.13
CA TRP A 424 7.52 17.92 11.54
C TRP A 424 8.47 18.69 12.46
N SER A 425 9.72 18.92 12.04
CA SER A 425 10.68 19.71 12.81
C SER A 425 10.22 21.18 12.92
N GLY A 426 9.78 21.79 11.84
CA GLY A 426 9.27 23.16 11.85
C GLY A 426 8.02 23.31 12.70
N MET A 427 7.06 22.37 12.62
CA MET A 427 5.87 22.38 13.47
C MET A 427 6.20 22.22 14.95
N ALA A 428 7.15 21.33 15.27
CA ALA A 428 7.58 21.13 16.66
C ALA A 428 8.29 22.37 17.23
N LEU A 429 9.12 23.04 16.46
CA LEU A 429 9.77 24.31 16.84
C LEU A 429 8.72 25.40 17.13
N CYS A 430 7.72 25.55 16.26
CA CYS A 430 6.62 26.49 16.48
C CYS A 430 5.84 26.17 17.78
N ALA A 431 5.55 24.89 18.02
CA ALA A 431 4.87 24.46 19.25
C ALA A 431 5.69 24.69 20.53
N LEU A 432 7.02 24.65 20.42
CA LEU A 432 7.97 25.03 21.48
C LEU A 432 8.16 26.56 21.64
N ASN A 433 7.36 27.36 20.92
CA ASN A 433 7.46 28.83 20.91
C ASN A 433 8.78 29.35 20.32
N ARG A 434 9.31 28.62 19.32
CA ARG A 434 10.53 28.94 18.58
C ARG A 434 10.25 29.12 17.06
N PRO A 435 9.29 29.99 16.66
CA PRO A 435 8.86 30.10 15.27
C PRO A 435 9.95 30.63 14.31
N ASN A 436 10.95 31.37 14.83
CA ASN A 436 12.04 31.86 14.00
C ASN A 436 13.00 30.74 13.59
N ASP A 437 13.24 29.76 14.48
CA ASP A 437 14.09 28.61 14.17
C ASP A 437 13.43 27.69 13.11
N ALA A 438 12.11 27.76 12.95
CA ALA A 438 11.38 27.03 11.93
C ALA A 438 11.54 27.60 10.50
N GLU A 439 12.17 28.77 10.33
CA GLU A 439 12.24 29.46 9.02
C GLU A 439 13.00 28.65 7.96
N SER A 440 14.13 28.06 8.30
CA SER A 440 14.91 27.21 7.39
C SER A 440 14.12 25.98 6.89
N HIS A 441 13.29 25.41 7.77
CA HIS A 441 12.41 24.30 7.44
C HIS A 441 11.28 24.72 6.48
N ALA A 442 10.71 25.89 6.69
CA ALA A 442 9.69 26.43 5.80
C ALA A 442 10.25 26.72 4.39
N GLN A 443 11.45 27.32 4.31
CA GLN A 443 12.15 27.54 3.03
C GLN A 443 12.48 26.22 2.32
N THR A 444 12.89 25.19 3.04
CA THR A 444 13.12 23.84 2.48
C THR A 444 11.85 23.28 1.85
N LEU A 445 10.70 23.42 2.52
CA LEU A 445 9.42 22.96 2.00
C LEU A 445 9.00 23.75 0.75
N GLU A 446 9.16 25.06 0.74
CA GLU A 446 8.85 25.92 -0.39
C GLU A 446 9.70 25.59 -1.61
N ALA A 447 11.01 25.40 -1.42
CA ALA A 447 11.92 24.99 -2.48
C ALA A 447 11.54 23.64 -3.10
N LEU A 448 11.05 22.69 -2.29
CA LEU A 448 10.55 21.41 -2.77
C LEU A 448 9.19 21.53 -3.45
N SER A 449 8.32 22.43 -2.98
CA SER A 449 6.98 22.65 -3.53
C SER A 449 6.99 23.27 -4.94
N ASN A 450 8.03 24.03 -5.27
CA ASN A 450 8.16 24.75 -6.55
C ASN A 450 8.73 23.87 -7.69
N LYS A 451 9.02 22.59 -7.44
CA LYS A 451 9.50 21.66 -8.47
C LYS A 451 8.35 21.09 -9.28
N ASP A 452 8.59 20.87 -10.58
CA ASP A 452 7.63 20.20 -11.46
C ASP A 452 7.23 18.82 -10.91
N ARG A 453 5.93 18.53 -11.01
CA ARG A 453 5.31 17.26 -10.54
C ARG A 453 5.39 17.03 -9.02
N THR A 454 5.48 18.10 -8.24
CA THR A 454 5.48 17.98 -6.77
C THR A 454 4.15 17.42 -6.25
N PRO A 455 4.16 16.43 -5.33
CA PRO A 455 2.93 15.92 -4.72
C PRO A 455 2.15 17.03 -4.00
N GLU A 456 0.83 17.09 -4.20
CA GLU A 456 -0.08 18.08 -3.57
C GLU A 456 0.07 18.20 -2.05
N ILE A 457 0.45 17.10 -1.39
CA ILE A 457 0.65 17.06 0.07
C ILE A 457 1.75 18.01 0.54
N ILE A 458 2.82 18.20 -0.26
CA ILE A 458 3.90 19.12 0.10
C ILE A 458 3.37 20.56 0.15
N GLY A 459 2.55 20.96 -0.81
CA GLY A 459 1.89 22.27 -0.79
C GLY A 459 0.98 22.45 0.44
N LYS A 460 0.30 21.38 0.88
CA LYS A 460 -0.48 21.40 2.13
C LYS A 460 0.43 21.57 3.36
N TRP A 461 1.59 20.95 3.39
CA TRP A 461 2.57 21.10 4.47
C TRP A 461 3.17 22.50 4.51
N VAL A 462 3.51 23.10 3.36
CA VAL A 462 3.95 24.50 3.30
C VAL A 462 2.92 25.43 3.95
N ARG A 463 1.68 25.36 3.49
CA ARG A 463 0.60 26.20 4.04
C ARG A 463 0.39 25.95 5.53
N GLY A 464 0.40 24.70 5.96
CA GLY A 464 0.23 24.31 7.37
C GLY A 464 1.34 24.87 8.27
N LEU A 465 2.61 24.74 7.85
CA LEU A 465 3.75 25.25 8.62
C LEU A 465 3.76 26.78 8.66
N ARG A 466 3.58 27.46 7.53
CA ARG A 466 3.54 28.93 7.51
C ARG A 466 2.41 29.50 8.37
N TYR A 467 1.22 28.93 8.26
CA TYR A 467 0.11 29.30 9.12
C TYR A 467 0.45 29.13 10.61
N PHE A 468 0.99 27.98 11.02
CA PHE A 468 1.28 27.72 12.41
C PHE A 468 2.45 28.56 12.94
N GLN A 469 3.41 28.89 12.09
CA GLN A 469 4.51 29.80 12.37
C GLN A 469 3.99 31.23 12.68
N GLU A 470 3.12 31.77 11.84
CA GLU A 470 2.50 33.07 12.05
C GLU A 470 1.64 33.10 13.33
N LEU A 471 0.85 32.04 13.55
CA LEU A 471 0.07 31.88 14.78
C LEU A 471 0.98 31.87 16.03
N SER A 472 2.09 31.16 15.97
CA SER A 472 3.06 31.05 17.08
C SER A 472 3.83 32.36 17.33
N ARG A 473 3.93 33.24 16.33
CA ARG A 473 4.47 34.61 16.47
C ARG A 473 3.48 35.61 17.10
N GLY A 474 2.26 35.14 17.40
CA GLY A 474 1.22 36.00 17.99
C GLY A 474 0.46 36.86 16.95
N LYS A 475 0.56 36.55 15.67
CA LYS A 475 -0.16 37.28 14.63
C LYS A 475 -1.66 36.99 14.73
N LYS A 476 -2.47 38.04 14.61
CA LYS A 476 -3.93 37.89 14.54
C LYS A 476 -4.32 37.35 13.18
N LEU A 477 -4.78 36.10 13.14
CA LEU A 477 -5.27 35.42 11.95
C LEU A 477 -6.80 35.40 11.97
N SER A 478 -7.42 35.60 10.80
CA SER A 478 -8.88 35.56 10.63
C SER A 478 -9.43 34.16 10.40
N GLU A 479 -8.58 33.25 9.90
CA GLU A 479 -8.98 31.90 9.53
C GLU A 479 -8.26 30.85 10.37
N CYS A 480 -8.96 29.74 10.64
CA CYS A 480 -8.42 28.57 11.32
C CYS A 480 -8.12 27.48 10.30
N LEU A 481 -6.83 27.31 9.97
CA LEU A 481 -6.37 26.24 9.11
C LEU A 481 -5.88 25.08 9.95
N PHE A 482 -6.29 23.86 9.60
CA PHE A 482 -5.81 22.65 10.27
C PHE A 482 -4.52 22.14 9.60
N PRO A 483 -3.36 22.20 10.29
CA PRO A 483 -2.12 21.64 9.75
C PRO A 483 -2.24 20.13 9.53
N PRO A 484 -1.88 19.61 8.35
CA PRO A 484 -2.07 18.19 8.03
C PRO A 484 -1.38 17.26 9.03
N HIS A 485 -2.13 16.30 9.57
CA HIS A 485 -1.66 15.26 10.50
C HIS A 485 -1.09 15.75 11.84
N PHE A 486 -0.96 17.04 12.07
CA PHE A 486 -0.43 17.58 13.31
C PHE A 486 -1.49 17.52 14.42
N PRO A 487 -1.13 17.08 15.65
CA PRO A 487 -2.08 17.01 16.75
C PRO A 487 -2.70 18.38 17.10
N ALA A 488 -4.00 18.37 17.42
CA ALA A 488 -4.77 19.60 17.62
C ALA A 488 -4.45 20.33 18.94
N LYS A 489 -3.90 19.64 19.96
CA LYS A 489 -3.61 20.25 21.27
C LYS A 489 -2.65 21.44 21.16
N PRO A 490 -1.46 21.36 20.55
CA PRO A 490 -0.57 22.51 20.38
C PRO A 490 -1.20 23.64 19.56
N HIS A 491 -2.06 23.33 18.60
CA HIS A 491 -2.77 24.30 17.79
C HIS A 491 -3.80 25.09 18.64
N ALA A 492 -4.62 24.40 19.43
CA ALA A 492 -5.56 25.07 20.34
C ALA A 492 -4.83 25.91 21.41
N GLU A 493 -3.72 25.41 21.95
CA GLU A 493 -2.90 26.16 22.93
C GLU A 493 -2.27 27.43 22.32
N ALA A 494 -1.87 27.42 21.06
CA ALA A 494 -1.39 28.60 20.36
C ALA A 494 -2.48 29.67 20.19
N TRP A 495 -3.71 29.29 19.88
CA TRP A 495 -4.85 30.20 19.85
C TRP A 495 -5.19 30.79 21.22
N GLN A 496 -5.10 29.98 22.27
CA GLN A 496 -5.30 30.46 23.65
C GLN A 496 -4.24 31.51 24.04
N LYS A 497 -2.97 31.25 23.74
CA LYS A 497 -1.87 32.21 23.98
C LYS A 497 -2.09 33.53 23.24
N ASN A 498 -2.71 33.49 22.06
CA ASN A 498 -3.06 34.68 21.29
C ASN A 498 -4.37 35.36 21.74
N ALA A 499 -4.84 35.05 22.95
CA ALA A 499 -6.07 35.58 23.54
C ALA A 499 -7.32 35.41 22.63
N ASN A 500 -7.38 34.29 21.88
CA ASN A 500 -8.53 33.96 21.05
C ASN A 500 -9.13 32.60 21.48
N PRO A 501 -9.92 32.57 22.58
CA PRO A 501 -10.51 31.37 23.11
C PRO A 501 -11.59 30.75 22.19
N GLU A 502 -12.24 31.55 21.35
CA GLU A 502 -13.24 31.06 20.39
C GLU A 502 -12.61 30.18 19.33
N MET A 503 -11.47 30.59 18.77
CA MET A 503 -10.73 29.80 17.79
C MET A 503 -10.12 28.53 18.42
N ALA A 504 -9.64 28.60 19.66
CA ALA A 504 -9.22 27.42 20.40
C ALA A 504 -10.36 26.41 20.59
N LEU A 505 -11.56 26.91 20.92
CA LEU A 505 -12.77 26.07 21.04
C LEU A 505 -13.20 25.50 19.68
N LYS A 506 -13.09 26.28 18.61
CA LYS A 506 -13.33 25.78 17.25
C LYS A 506 -12.42 24.61 16.92
N VAL A 507 -11.10 24.73 17.16
CA VAL A 507 -10.13 23.63 16.95
C VAL A 507 -10.54 22.41 17.74
N ALA A 508 -10.90 22.57 19.01
CA ALA A 508 -11.30 21.46 19.87
C ALA A 508 -12.59 20.79 19.40
N ARG A 509 -13.59 21.57 18.95
CA ARG A 509 -14.87 21.06 18.45
C ARG A 509 -14.69 20.29 17.15
N ASP A 510 -13.98 20.87 16.18
CA ASP A 510 -13.74 20.24 14.88
C ASP A 510 -12.93 18.94 15.04
N THR A 511 -11.97 18.90 15.96
CA THR A 511 -11.22 17.70 16.32
C THR A 511 -12.11 16.63 16.94
N LEU A 512 -13.03 17.01 17.83
CA LEU A 512 -14.00 16.08 18.42
C LEU A 512 -14.97 15.52 17.37
N GLN A 513 -15.40 16.33 16.41
CA GLN A 513 -16.25 15.87 15.31
C GLN A 513 -15.54 14.84 14.44
N GLN A 514 -14.25 15.03 14.16
CA GLN A 514 -13.46 14.08 13.38
C GLN A 514 -13.20 12.77 14.13
N ASN A 515 -13.10 12.82 15.46
CA ASN A 515 -12.87 11.67 16.31
C ASN A 515 -13.69 11.76 17.61
N PRO A 516 -15.00 11.46 17.56
CA PRO A 516 -15.93 11.72 18.67
C PRO A 516 -15.63 10.95 19.95
N ARG A 517 -14.95 9.80 19.84
CA ARG A 517 -14.62 8.93 20.99
C ARG A 517 -13.12 8.83 21.25
N GLY A 518 -12.32 9.65 20.58
CA GLY A 518 -10.87 9.70 20.85
C GLY A 518 -10.56 10.32 22.20
N LEU A 519 -9.64 9.72 22.93
CA LEU A 519 -9.23 10.20 24.25
C LEU A 519 -8.71 11.65 24.19
N PHE A 520 -7.81 11.93 23.25
CA PHE A 520 -7.20 13.26 23.13
C PHE A 520 -8.15 14.33 22.58
N SER A 521 -9.05 13.98 21.66
CA SER A 521 -10.06 14.90 21.14
C SER A 521 -11.05 15.30 22.22
N THR A 522 -11.49 14.34 23.02
CA THR A 522 -12.40 14.58 24.15
C THR A 522 -11.71 15.37 25.24
N ALA A 523 -10.48 15.00 25.61
CA ALA A 523 -9.70 15.73 26.62
C ALA A 523 -9.46 17.19 26.23
N LEU A 524 -9.13 17.43 24.95
CA LEU A 524 -8.95 18.78 24.41
C LEU A 524 -10.24 19.59 24.49
N TYR A 525 -11.37 19.00 24.10
CA TYR A 525 -12.66 19.66 24.13
C TYR A 525 -13.10 19.97 25.57
N CYS A 526 -12.93 19.04 26.52
CA CYS A 526 -13.18 19.27 27.93
C CYS A 526 -12.34 20.44 28.48
N LYS A 527 -11.01 20.38 28.28
CA LYS A 527 -10.07 21.39 28.74
C LYS A 527 -10.40 22.78 28.20
N THR A 528 -10.66 22.87 26.91
CA THR A 528 -10.91 24.15 26.24
C THR A 528 -12.25 24.76 26.68
N ASN A 529 -13.32 23.94 26.83
CA ASN A 529 -14.59 24.45 27.38
C ASN A 529 -14.45 24.91 28.84
N PHE A 530 -13.72 24.15 29.66
CA PHE A 530 -13.46 24.52 31.02
C PHE A 530 -12.72 25.87 31.12
N GLN A 531 -11.69 26.06 30.31
CA GLN A 531 -10.93 27.33 30.27
C GLN A 531 -11.78 28.51 29.79
N ASN A 532 -12.81 28.24 28.96
CA ASN A 532 -13.74 29.26 28.47
C ASN A 532 -14.99 29.43 29.39
N GLY A 533 -15.02 28.80 30.58
CA GLY A 533 -16.13 28.90 31.53
C GLY A 533 -17.37 28.04 31.17
N ASN A 534 -17.30 27.21 30.12
CA ASN A 534 -18.41 26.36 29.69
C ASN A 534 -18.42 25.04 30.50
N LEU A 535 -18.71 25.12 31.81
CA LEU A 535 -18.63 23.98 32.73
C LEU A 535 -19.54 22.82 32.34
N VAL A 536 -20.73 23.10 31.85
CA VAL A 536 -21.70 22.05 31.42
C VAL A 536 -21.16 21.23 30.26
N ALA A 537 -20.69 21.88 29.22
CA ALA A 537 -20.12 21.19 28.08
C ALA A 537 -18.83 20.42 28.43
N ALA A 538 -18.00 20.96 29.30
CA ALA A 538 -16.80 20.30 29.81
C ALA A 538 -17.16 19.03 30.60
N SER A 539 -18.13 19.10 31.52
CA SER A 539 -18.58 17.97 32.35
C SER A 539 -19.24 16.88 31.50
N GLN A 540 -20.12 17.24 30.57
CA GLN A 540 -20.78 16.27 29.66
C GLN A 540 -19.79 15.51 28.80
N ALA A 541 -18.79 16.19 28.22
CA ALA A 541 -17.77 15.56 27.40
C ALA A 541 -16.86 14.65 28.26
N PHE A 542 -16.54 15.06 29.49
CA PHE A 542 -15.78 14.25 30.44
C PHE A 542 -16.54 12.97 30.78
N ASP A 543 -17.82 13.08 31.14
CA ASP A 543 -18.63 11.95 31.56
C ASP A 543 -18.93 10.97 30.40
N ARG A 544 -19.20 11.49 29.20
CA ARG A 544 -19.64 10.70 28.04
C ARG A 544 -18.60 9.78 27.46
N THR A 545 -17.34 10.19 27.41
CA THR A 545 -16.34 9.53 26.55
C THR A 545 -15.06 9.22 27.30
N PHE A 546 -14.65 10.14 28.19
CA PHE A 546 -13.36 10.03 28.84
C PHE A 546 -13.33 8.89 29.85
N ARG A 547 -14.38 8.76 30.64
CA ARG A 547 -14.51 7.72 31.69
C ARG A 547 -14.41 6.30 31.12
N GLN A 548 -14.89 6.07 29.90
CA GLN A 548 -14.90 4.76 29.26
C GLN A 548 -13.52 4.34 28.71
N ASN A 549 -12.73 5.30 28.26
CA ASN A 549 -11.51 5.00 27.50
C ASN A 549 -10.23 5.13 28.32
N VAL A 550 -10.26 5.87 29.43
CA VAL A 550 -9.05 6.19 30.19
C VAL A 550 -8.33 4.97 30.76
N LEU A 551 -9.05 3.94 31.20
CA LEU A 551 -8.44 2.71 31.73
C LEU A 551 -7.75 1.86 30.68
N ARG A 552 -8.01 2.11 29.39
CA ARG A 552 -7.38 1.43 28.26
C ARG A 552 -6.15 2.17 27.74
N ALA A 553 -5.94 3.39 28.19
CA ALA A 553 -4.83 4.24 27.82
C ALA A 553 -3.58 3.96 28.67
N ASP A 554 -2.41 4.38 28.18
CA ASP A 554 -1.16 4.29 28.94
C ASP A 554 -1.20 5.21 30.16
N LYS A 555 -0.87 4.68 31.34
CA LYS A 555 -0.88 5.43 32.59
C LYS A 555 0.21 6.53 32.66
N SER A 556 1.25 6.41 31.85
CA SER A 556 2.38 7.35 31.79
C SER A 556 2.10 8.64 31.03
N MET A 557 0.87 8.83 30.50
CA MET A 557 0.54 10.01 29.71
C MET A 557 0.43 11.28 30.55
N GLN A 558 0.98 12.37 30.06
CA GLN A 558 0.82 13.70 30.72
C GLN A 558 -0.64 14.18 30.78
N THR A 559 -1.52 13.59 29.97
CA THR A 559 -2.94 13.95 29.91
C THR A 559 -3.68 13.60 31.19
N PHE A 560 -3.29 12.52 31.90
CA PHE A 560 -3.97 12.10 33.12
C PHE A 560 -3.89 13.10 34.26
N PRO A 561 -2.71 13.68 34.61
CA PRO A 561 -2.66 14.71 35.66
C PRO A 561 -3.52 15.94 35.34
N ASP A 562 -3.61 16.34 34.07
CA ASP A 562 -4.48 17.45 33.66
C ASP A 562 -5.96 17.09 33.85
N LEU A 563 -6.33 15.85 33.61
CA LEU A 563 -7.69 15.38 33.71
C LEU A 563 -8.13 15.11 35.15
N ASP A 564 -7.23 14.66 36.02
CA ASP A 564 -7.48 14.56 37.44
C ASP A 564 -7.74 15.94 38.05
N ARG A 565 -6.96 16.95 37.66
CA ARG A 565 -7.20 18.34 38.04
C ARG A 565 -8.54 18.88 37.53
N LEU A 566 -8.89 18.53 36.28
CA LEU A 566 -10.16 18.90 35.69
C LEU A 566 -11.33 18.21 36.43
N ALA A 567 -11.23 16.91 36.71
CA ALA A 567 -12.23 16.17 37.44
C ALA A 567 -12.48 16.77 38.84
N THR A 568 -11.41 17.13 39.55
CA THR A 568 -11.49 17.80 40.84
C THR A 568 -12.17 19.17 40.72
N ALA A 569 -11.78 19.96 39.73
CA ALA A 569 -12.36 21.28 39.49
C ALA A 569 -13.85 21.24 39.09
N LEU A 570 -14.27 20.15 38.43
CA LEU A 570 -15.67 19.90 38.07
C LEU A 570 -16.47 19.20 39.18
N SER A 571 -15.88 18.97 40.36
CA SER A 571 -16.49 18.23 41.46
C SER A 571 -17.03 16.86 41.08
N LEU A 572 -16.34 16.16 40.25
CA LEU A 572 -16.72 14.81 39.78
C LEU A 572 -16.37 13.75 40.84
N PRO A 573 -17.10 12.61 40.88
CA PRO A 573 -16.85 11.56 41.88
C PRO A 573 -15.41 11.03 41.83
N GLY A 574 -14.85 10.65 42.97
CA GLY A 574 -13.46 10.24 43.12
C GLY A 574 -13.02 9.01 42.28
N LYS A 575 -13.96 8.19 41.85
CA LYS A 575 -13.73 7.14 40.81
C LYS A 575 -14.42 7.55 39.55
N TRP A 576 -13.77 8.39 38.78
CA TRP A 576 -14.31 8.90 37.52
C TRP A 576 -14.09 7.98 36.34
N SER A 577 -13.25 6.94 36.40
CA SER A 577 -13.02 5.96 35.35
C SER A 577 -13.97 4.76 35.46
N LEU A 578 -14.46 4.27 34.35
CA LEU A 578 -15.28 3.06 34.27
C LEU A 578 -14.41 1.86 33.86
N PRO A 579 -14.71 0.64 34.37
CA PRO A 579 -14.00 -0.54 33.93
C PRO A 579 -14.18 -0.74 32.41
N PRO A 580 -13.15 -1.25 31.70
CA PRO A 580 -13.27 -1.53 30.28
C PRO A 580 -14.34 -2.61 30.02
N GLU A 581 -15.14 -2.38 28.99
CA GLU A 581 -16.08 -3.41 28.52
C GLU A 581 -15.31 -4.63 28.00
N LYS A 582 -15.88 -5.81 28.19
CA LYS A 582 -15.36 -7.05 27.62
C LYS A 582 -15.61 -7.06 26.13
N LEU A 583 -14.64 -7.60 25.35
CA LEU A 583 -14.83 -7.82 23.93
C LEU A 583 -15.93 -8.88 23.69
N SER A 584 -16.68 -8.69 22.59
CA SER A 584 -17.59 -9.74 22.11
C SER A 584 -16.75 -10.92 21.60
N PRO A 585 -16.94 -12.13 22.12
CA PRO A 585 -16.19 -13.33 21.70
C PRO A 585 -16.32 -13.63 20.20
N GLU A 586 -17.42 -13.21 19.60
CA GLU A 586 -17.77 -13.46 18.19
C GLU A 586 -16.92 -12.64 17.19
N LEU A 587 -16.19 -11.65 17.66
CA LEU A 587 -15.39 -10.75 16.81
C LEU A 587 -14.08 -11.34 16.32
N LEU A 588 -13.51 -12.25 17.08
CA LEU A 588 -12.17 -12.76 16.83
C LEU A 588 -12.24 -14.27 16.58
N PRO A 589 -11.34 -14.83 15.74
CA PRO A 589 -11.17 -16.26 15.67
C PRO A 589 -10.72 -16.79 17.04
N GLU A 590 -11.12 -18.02 17.41
CA GLU A 590 -10.75 -18.65 18.67
C GLU A 590 -9.22 -18.63 18.91
N ASN A 591 -8.46 -18.84 17.85
CA ASN A 591 -7.01 -18.73 17.87
C ASN A 591 -6.50 -17.82 16.74
N PRO A 592 -6.29 -16.52 16.98
CA PRO A 592 -5.77 -15.62 15.97
C PRO A 592 -4.39 -16.00 15.42
N ALA A 593 -3.62 -16.82 16.15
CA ALA A 593 -2.28 -17.24 15.72
C ALA A 593 -2.29 -18.13 14.46
N ILE A 594 -3.39 -18.80 14.15
CA ILE A 594 -3.53 -19.60 12.91
C ILE A 594 -3.51 -18.71 11.66
N LEU A 595 -3.84 -17.43 11.77
CA LEU A 595 -3.83 -16.47 10.68
C LEU A 595 -2.48 -15.80 10.45
N GLY A 596 -1.49 -16.09 11.30
CA GLY A 596 -0.13 -15.60 11.15
C GLY A 596 0.48 -15.01 12.42
N PRO A 597 1.75 -14.62 12.37
CA PRO A 597 2.46 -14.07 13.53
C PRO A 597 1.99 -12.64 13.87
N ALA A 598 1.98 -12.31 15.16
CA ALA A 598 1.56 -11.00 15.66
C ALA A 598 2.49 -9.87 15.20
N THR A 599 3.77 -10.16 15.03
CA THR A 599 4.80 -9.20 14.61
C THR A 599 5.48 -9.69 13.35
N TRP A 600 5.85 -8.76 12.50
CA TRP A 600 6.63 -9.08 11.32
C TRP A 600 8.06 -9.49 11.73
N THR A 601 8.52 -10.56 11.12
CA THR A 601 9.93 -10.98 11.14
C THR A 601 10.36 -11.30 9.71
N PRO A 602 11.64 -11.07 9.36
CA PRO A 602 12.14 -11.49 8.05
C PRO A 602 11.84 -12.98 7.82
N PRO A 603 11.39 -13.37 6.61
CA PRO A 603 11.20 -14.78 6.30
C PRO A 603 12.54 -15.53 6.32
N ALA A 604 12.49 -16.82 6.66
CA ALA A 604 13.66 -17.66 6.56
C ALA A 604 14.12 -17.78 5.10
N ALA A 605 15.43 -17.65 4.86
CA ALA A 605 15.98 -17.81 3.53
C ALA A 605 15.77 -19.27 3.05
N PRO A 606 15.21 -19.47 1.82
CA PRO A 606 15.06 -20.82 1.27
C PRO A 606 16.41 -21.51 1.09
N GLY A 607 16.48 -22.79 1.49
CA GLY A 607 17.67 -23.61 1.28
C GLY A 607 17.96 -23.83 -0.20
N TRP A 608 19.23 -23.90 -0.53
CA TRP A 608 19.70 -24.30 -1.86
C TRP A 608 20.99 -25.11 -1.75
N THR A 609 21.21 -25.99 -2.75
CA THR A 609 22.48 -26.71 -2.96
C THR A 609 22.76 -26.69 -4.46
N LEU A 610 23.80 -25.94 -4.84
CA LEU A 610 24.18 -25.66 -6.21
C LEU A 610 25.63 -26.06 -6.43
N LYS A 611 26.08 -26.07 -7.69
CA LYS A 611 27.46 -26.42 -8.05
C LYS A 611 28.29 -25.18 -8.34
N ASP A 612 29.55 -25.15 -7.89
CA ASP A 612 30.51 -24.15 -8.29
C ASP A 612 31.14 -24.50 -9.64
N ARG A 613 32.00 -23.62 -10.16
CA ARG A 613 32.70 -23.81 -11.47
C ARG A 613 33.56 -25.06 -11.54
N ALA A 614 33.90 -25.68 -10.43
CA ALA A 614 34.67 -26.91 -10.35
C ALA A 614 33.77 -28.16 -10.16
N GLY A 615 32.44 -27.99 -10.23
CA GLY A 615 31.47 -29.05 -10.04
C GLY A 615 31.23 -29.44 -8.58
N ARG A 616 31.86 -28.74 -7.61
CA ARG A 616 31.70 -29.02 -6.19
C ARG A 616 30.37 -28.47 -5.68
N SER A 617 29.68 -29.27 -4.85
CA SER A 617 28.44 -28.83 -4.22
C SER A 617 28.69 -27.77 -3.16
N VAL A 618 27.90 -26.69 -3.22
CA VAL A 618 27.89 -25.59 -2.27
C VAL A 618 26.44 -25.38 -1.84
N SER A 619 26.19 -25.23 -0.55
CA SER A 619 24.84 -25.01 -0.01
C SER A 619 24.79 -23.73 0.83
N LEU A 620 23.56 -23.25 1.09
CA LEU A 620 23.33 -22.12 1.98
C LEU A 620 23.96 -22.38 3.37
N LEU A 621 23.95 -23.62 3.86
CA LEU A 621 24.51 -24.02 5.16
C LEU A 621 26.01 -23.72 5.28
N ASN A 622 26.76 -23.66 4.17
CA ASN A 622 28.19 -23.31 4.18
C ASN A 622 28.45 -21.86 4.64
N TYR A 623 27.39 -21.04 4.74
CA TYR A 623 27.43 -19.64 5.14
C TYR A 623 26.75 -19.38 6.48
N SER A 624 26.38 -20.43 7.23
CA SER A 624 25.74 -20.30 8.54
C SER A 624 26.57 -19.42 9.49
N GLY A 625 25.90 -18.52 10.20
CA GLY A 625 26.52 -17.59 11.14
C GLY A 625 27.20 -16.37 10.50
N LYS A 626 27.13 -16.21 9.18
CA LYS A 626 27.67 -15.06 8.46
C LYS A 626 26.59 -14.38 7.63
N PRO A 627 26.53 -13.04 7.59
CA PRO A 627 25.70 -12.33 6.64
C PRO A 627 26.10 -12.70 5.22
N LEU A 628 25.12 -13.02 4.36
CA LEU A 628 25.33 -13.42 2.97
C LEU A 628 24.53 -12.53 2.03
N LEU A 629 25.21 -11.91 1.06
CA LEU A 629 24.60 -11.24 -0.07
C LEU A 629 24.50 -12.21 -1.24
N LEU A 630 23.28 -12.54 -1.65
CA LEU A 630 22.99 -13.31 -2.86
C LEU A 630 22.69 -12.38 -4.01
N ASN A 631 23.43 -12.52 -5.11
CA ASN A 631 23.18 -11.83 -6.38
C ASN A 631 22.73 -12.84 -7.43
N PHE A 632 21.53 -12.66 -7.97
CA PHE A 632 21.00 -13.47 -9.06
C PHE A 632 21.22 -12.74 -10.39
N PHE A 633 21.72 -13.45 -11.41
CA PHE A 633 22.00 -12.83 -12.70
C PHE A 633 21.74 -13.79 -13.87
N LEU A 634 21.43 -13.25 -15.03
CA LEU A 634 20.97 -13.98 -16.21
C LEU A 634 22.04 -14.80 -16.95
N GLY A 635 23.28 -14.77 -16.49
CA GLY A 635 24.30 -15.61 -17.08
C GLY A 635 25.59 -14.87 -17.44
N VAL A 636 26.64 -15.66 -17.65
CA VAL A 636 28.00 -15.19 -17.93
C VAL A 636 28.17 -14.51 -19.31
N ASN A 637 27.16 -14.60 -20.17
CA ASN A 637 27.14 -13.95 -21.47
C ASN A 637 26.30 -12.65 -21.50
N CYS A 638 25.65 -12.28 -20.38
CA CYS A 638 24.87 -11.05 -20.26
C CYS A 638 25.76 -9.83 -20.00
N PRO A 639 25.93 -8.88 -20.94
CA PRO A 639 26.88 -7.76 -20.79
C PRO A 639 26.55 -6.86 -19.61
N PHE A 640 25.26 -6.63 -19.34
CA PHE A 640 24.81 -5.80 -18.22
C PHE A 640 25.08 -6.47 -16.88
N CYS A 641 24.89 -7.78 -16.80
CA CYS A 641 25.22 -8.56 -15.61
C CYS A 641 26.71 -8.51 -15.32
N LEU A 642 27.54 -8.62 -16.34
CA LEU A 642 28.99 -8.51 -16.21
C LEU A 642 29.42 -7.11 -15.73
N THR A 643 28.77 -6.06 -16.25
CA THR A 643 28.99 -4.69 -15.77
C THR A 643 28.60 -4.54 -14.29
N GLN A 644 27.49 -5.09 -13.87
CA GLN A 644 27.08 -5.10 -12.46
C GLN A 644 28.09 -5.84 -11.58
N ILE A 645 28.54 -7.00 -12.01
CA ILE A 645 29.55 -7.79 -11.27
C ILE A 645 30.86 -7.04 -11.16
N GLU A 646 31.29 -6.30 -12.19
CA GLU A 646 32.47 -5.48 -12.14
C GLU A 646 32.32 -4.30 -11.17
N ASN A 647 31.12 -3.69 -11.12
CA ASN A 647 30.82 -2.66 -10.13
C ASN A 647 30.91 -3.21 -8.69
N PHE A 648 30.47 -4.45 -8.45
CA PHE A 648 30.65 -5.10 -7.15
C PHE A 648 32.12 -5.28 -6.76
N ARG A 649 33.04 -5.43 -7.72
CA ARG A 649 34.47 -5.55 -7.46
C ARG A 649 35.01 -4.35 -6.67
N THR A 650 34.53 -3.15 -6.96
CA THR A 650 35.01 -1.91 -6.33
C THR A 650 34.58 -1.79 -4.87
N VAL A 651 33.42 -2.34 -4.52
CA VAL A 651 32.80 -2.27 -3.16
C VAL A 651 32.99 -3.55 -2.34
N LEU A 652 33.48 -4.62 -2.95
CA LEU A 652 33.70 -5.90 -2.28
C LEU A 652 34.64 -5.83 -1.04
N PRO A 653 35.69 -5.01 -1.00
CA PRO A 653 36.49 -4.82 0.21
C PRO A 653 35.69 -4.29 1.39
N ASP A 654 34.73 -3.40 1.15
CA ASP A 654 33.85 -2.85 2.19
C ASP A 654 32.89 -3.91 2.74
N PHE A 655 32.31 -4.75 1.86
CA PHE A 655 31.48 -5.89 2.29
C PHE A 655 32.30 -6.86 3.16
N ARG A 656 33.52 -7.22 2.73
CA ARG A 656 34.40 -8.11 3.50
C ARG A 656 34.75 -7.51 4.85
N LYS A 657 35.07 -6.20 4.90
CA LYS A 657 35.37 -5.47 6.14
C LYS A 657 34.15 -5.48 7.09
N ALA A 658 32.92 -5.47 6.54
CA ALA A 658 31.68 -5.60 7.29
C ALA A 658 31.34 -7.05 7.65
N GLY A 659 32.16 -8.03 7.30
CA GLY A 659 31.94 -9.46 7.55
C GLY A 659 30.87 -10.09 6.65
N ILE A 660 30.52 -9.44 5.54
CA ILE A 660 29.47 -9.90 4.61
C ILE A 660 30.12 -10.73 3.51
N GLU A 661 29.69 -11.97 3.37
CA GLU A 661 30.04 -12.85 2.24
C GLU A 661 29.16 -12.52 1.03
N MET A 662 29.69 -12.78 -0.16
CA MET A 662 28.97 -12.54 -1.42
C MET A 662 29.01 -13.76 -2.31
N VAL A 663 27.86 -14.15 -2.86
CA VAL A 663 27.69 -15.26 -3.79
C VAL A 663 26.79 -14.81 -4.92
N SER A 664 27.16 -15.09 -6.17
CA SER A 664 26.30 -14.93 -7.32
C SER A 664 25.75 -16.29 -7.79
N ILE A 665 24.51 -16.30 -8.20
CA ILE A 665 23.81 -17.46 -8.76
C ILE A 665 23.44 -17.15 -10.21
N SER A 666 23.89 -18.01 -11.12
CA SER A 666 23.68 -17.88 -12.59
C SER A 666 22.71 -18.94 -13.07
N ILE A 667 21.95 -18.62 -14.11
CA ILE A 667 21.14 -19.60 -14.85
C ILE A 667 21.99 -20.57 -15.70
N ASP A 668 23.28 -20.26 -15.88
CA ASP A 668 24.20 -21.11 -16.66
C ASP A 668 24.47 -22.44 -15.97
N ASP A 669 24.88 -23.41 -16.75
CA ASP A 669 25.45 -24.65 -16.24
C ASP A 669 26.92 -24.47 -15.80
N VAL A 670 27.47 -25.50 -15.17
CA VAL A 670 28.85 -25.50 -14.68
C VAL A 670 29.87 -25.30 -15.82
N GLU A 671 29.58 -25.87 -16.99
CA GLU A 671 30.48 -25.83 -18.14
C GLU A 671 30.60 -24.42 -18.72
N ALA A 672 29.48 -23.73 -18.94
CA ALA A 672 29.46 -22.35 -19.41
C ALA A 672 30.18 -21.39 -18.44
N ILE A 673 29.92 -21.54 -17.12
CA ILE A 673 30.62 -20.75 -16.08
C ILE A 673 32.12 -21.05 -16.10
N SER A 674 32.51 -22.33 -16.20
CA SER A 674 33.92 -22.75 -16.22
C SER A 674 34.66 -22.22 -17.47
N GLN A 675 34.06 -22.32 -18.65
CA GLN A 675 34.62 -21.79 -19.88
C GLN A 675 34.86 -20.29 -19.80
N ARG A 676 33.89 -19.52 -19.30
CA ARG A 676 33.98 -18.06 -19.18
C ARG A 676 34.98 -17.59 -18.11
N MET A 677 35.07 -18.31 -16.99
CA MET A 677 35.93 -17.96 -15.86
C MET A 677 37.37 -18.56 -15.94
N GLY A 678 37.64 -19.37 -16.92
CA GLY A 678 38.85 -20.20 -16.99
C GLY A 678 38.74 -21.43 -16.09
N GLY A 679 38.72 -22.62 -16.66
CA GLY A 679 38.68 -23.89 -15.91
C GLY A 679 39.93 -24.17 -15.11
N PRO A 680 39.90 -25.13 -14.16
CA PRO A 680 41.10 -25.56 -13.46
C PRO A 680 42.16 -26.07 -14.46
N GLY A 681 43.31 -25.40 -14.52
CA GLY A 681 44.43 -25.78 -15.37
C GLY A 681 44.53 -25.08 -16.73
N GLN A 682 43.57 -24.22 -17.12
CA GLN A 682 43.68 -23.43 -18.35
C GLN A 682 44.47 -22.12 -18.12
N LYS A 683 45.44 -21.81 -19.03
CA LYS A 683 46.13 -20.50 -19.06
C LYS A 683 45.10 -19.42 -19.40
N LYS A 684 44.91 -18.45 -18.50
CA LYS A 684 43.98 -17.34 -18.66
C LYS A 684 44.36 -16.47 -19.86
N PRO A 685 43.46 -16.14 -20.78
CA PRO A 685 43.64 -15.00 -21.65
C PRO A 685 43.69 -13.73 -20.78
N GLU A 686 44.59 -12.80 -21.00
CA GLU A 686 44.76 -11.56 -20.22
C GLU A 686 43.53 -10.67 -20.16
N ALA A 687 42.54 -10.93 -21.01
CA ALA A 687 41.25 -10.20 -21.08
C ALA A 687 40.12 -10.80 -20.23
N GLN A 688 40.28 -11.98 -19.63
CA GLN A 688 39.24 -12.59 -18.82
C GLN A 688 39.39 -12.21 -17.34
N LYS A 689 38.76 -11.10 -16.94
CA LYS A 689 38.62 -10.75 -15.52
C LYS A 689 37.82 -11.83 -14.80
N THR A 690 38.47 -12.47 -13.82
CA THR A 690 37.81 -13.47 -12.95
C THR A 690 36.75 -12.77 -12.07
N PHE A 691 35.61 -13.43 -11.87
CA PHE A 691 34.62 -12.93 -10.93
C PHE A 691 35.26 -12.77 -9.53
N PRO A 692 35.01 -11.65 -8.83
CA PRO A 692 35.64 -11.35 -7.56
C PRO A 692 35.13 -12.16 -6.37
N PHE A 693 34.05 -12.90 -6.57
CA PHE A 693 33.35 -13.74 -5.60
C PHE A 693 32.90 -15.06 -6.25
N LYS A 694 32.32 -15.98 -5.43
CA LYS A 694 31.90 -17.28 -5.90
C LYS A 694 30.65 -17.18 -6.79
N VAL A 695 30.66 -17.90 -7.92
CA VAL A 695 29.53 -18.05 -8.84
C VAL A 695 29.06 -19.49 -8.81
N LEU A 696 27.74 -19.68 -8.71
CA LEU A 696 27.09 -20.97 -8.66
C LEU A 696 26.15 -21.14 -9.83
N ALA A 697 26.03 -22.39 -10.33
CA ALA A 697 25.21 -22.79 -11.44
C ALA A 697 23.81 -23.22 -10.97
N ASP A 698 22.75 -22.64 -11.53
CA ASP A 698 21.35 -23.02 -11.31
C ASP A 698 20.60 -23.15 -12.65
N PRO A 699 21.01 -24.06 -13.54
CA PRO A 699 20.38 -24.20 -14.87
C PRO A 699 18.93 -24.70 -14.83
N GLN A 700 18.45 -25.13 -13.66
CA GLN A 700 17.07 -25.55 -13.44
C GLN A 700 16.22 -24.47 -12.78
N PHE A 701 16.78 -23.29 -12.52
CA PHE A 701 16.13 -22.17 -11.85
C PHE A 701 15.58 -22.50 -10.45
N SER A 702 16.16 -23.48 -9.77
CA SER A 702 15.66 -23.96 -8.48
C SER A 702 15.77 -22.87 -7.39
N ALA A 703 16.93 -22.25 -7.25
CA ALA A 703 17.13 -21.15 -6.34
C ALA A 703 16.40 -19.88 -6.81
N PHE A 704 16.41 -19.57 -8.12
CA PHE A 704 15.67 -18.45 -8.68
C PHE A 704 14.18 -18.53 -8.35
N LYS A 705 13.54 -19.69 -8.52
CA LYS A 705 12.14 -19.93 -8.17
C LYS A 705 11.88 -19.81 -6.67
N ASN A 706 12.72 -20.46 -5.86
CA ASN A 706 12.56 -20.45 -4.41
C ASN A 706 12.68 -19.04 -3.79
N TYR A 707 13.54 -18.20 -4.34
CA TYR A 707 13.68 -16.79 -3.91
C TYR A 707 12.71 -15.84 -4.62
N GLY A 708 11.89 -16.36 -5.53
CA GLY A 708 10.91 -15.56 -6.28
C GLY A 708 11.55 -14.50 -7.17
N VAL A 709 12.77 -14.72 -7.64
CA VAL A 709 13.48 -13.86 -8.61
C VAL A 709 13.34 -14.35 -10.04
N PHE A 710 12.65 -15.46 -10.23
CA PHE A 710 12.25 -15.97 -11.54
C PHE A 710 10.77 -15.66 -11.75
N ASP A 711 10.46 -14.91 -12.81
CA ASP A 711 9.10 -14.72 -13.27
C ASP A 711 8.89 -15.56 -14.52
N GLN A 712 7.88 -16.43 -14.51
CA GLN A 712 7.54 -17.27 -15.67
C GLN A 712 6.99 -16.43 -16.85
N PHE A 713 6.83 -15.12 -16.69
CA PHE A 713 6.45 -14.18 -17.75
C PHE A 713 7.67 -13.50 -18.39
N GLU A 714 8.87 -13.70 -17.88
CA GLU A 714 10.15 -13.32 -18.46
C GLU A 714 10.84 -14.54 -19.10
#